data_d496932a0526fbf006bfeb8d6c5603b6
#
_entry.id   d496932a0526fbf006bfeb8d6c5603b6
#
_cell.length_a   1.000
_cell.length_b   1.000
_cell.length_c   1.000
_cell.angle_alpha   90.00
_cell.angle_beta   90.00
_cell.angle_gamma   90.00
#
_symmetry.space_group_name_H-M   'P 1'
#
loop_
_entity.id
_entity.type
_entity.pdbx_description
1 polymer ?
#
loop_
_entity_poly.entity_id
_entity_poly.type
_entity_poly.pdbx_seq_one_letter_code
_entity_poly.pdbx_strand_id
1 'polypeptide(L)'
;EKPLYEQIIALYDTLALTTDEQAREAVQLRINEVSREAAQYAATDEFSNLIQGIGGEGLNAFTSYDVTCYMNSFPSYQMERWLTLYADRLTNPVFRSFQAELENVFEEYNMYLDDNSTHVRNFIFGKLYEGHAYARNIIGYPEDLKNPKLRKLIDFYNTWYVPNNMALILVGDFEIETTKPLIEKTFGKLQSRPLPERTKYPTTAFTQDERYTAKLGYMPELNIAYNGVAVGDKDELTLNFVANLLSNSMQIGLLDQLTLDNKLMYAVAANDTRRDQGRFLVVAVPYMDAQTQTYTSLKETEELVMKEVQKLVDGDIDPELVEMVRQNFYQEFDRTMEYPQMKVSLLYSAFTYQQPVEEILREKELVAAITMDDLKRVAKQYLGAPKKVFEIEEGTPKKDKLPKPKIKSLESPKGESEYCQYLDAIPAGKLTPTFIDFSDIDQDRFYEGVSVYCTPNTKNHIFSLRLKYGVGTYELPLLEYAAALMNMSGIKGTPGIKPAEFRANLAKLGGKCSYSVSDGYFYVDIEGNEENLEKIVEMVNLHMMFPNFESENDMLINNIKGQVYSSRKVEERNTDIVADAAFDYVRYGENSPYIKRPALMEEVLQMTPSQLEGVLHQVQNYELEIHYAGALPALDVKNILYTKLSLNQHVRPTKSPVERPVVPITENKIYFLPDASMQQAKVYFLIDGEPYNVKEAVNYMAFNEYFGGGFSGLVMNEIREKRSMAYTAYGYFSRAPKQGQLTKFTGYVGTQSDKVADAIDVYMSLLDSMPQYPETMENIRTVLRQSVLSNKPTFRGKSQRLTANMLLGYKVDPAMLQVRDIQRLTFDNVLSFYEQRVKGKPITILIMGDPKL
;
A
#
# COMPACT_ATOMS: atom_id res chain seq x y z
N GLU A 1 40.88 -1.48 -2.71
CA GLU A 1 39.62 -1.31 -3.42
C GLU A 1 39.63 -0.16 -4.42
N LYS A 2 40.12 1.05 -4.04
CA LYS A 2 40.06 2.25 -4.89
C LYS A 2 40.56 2.07 -6.33
N PRO A 3 41.70 1.42 -6.62
CA PRO A 3 42.16 1.21 -8.00
C PRO A 3 41.20 0.32 -8.82
N LEU A 4 40.58 -0.68 -8.19
CA LEU A 4 39.57 -1.54 -8.83
C LEU A 4 38.30 -0.75 -9.15
N TYR A 5 37.88 0.11 -8.25
CA TYR A 5 36.72 0.97 -8.45
C TYR A 5 36.94 1.97 -9.60
N GLU A 6 38.12 2.57 -9.71
CA GLU A 6 38.48 3.43 -10.85
C GLU A 6 38.51 2.65 -12.18
N GLN A 7 38.98 1.38 -12.16
CA GLN A 7 38.90 0.50 -13.31
C GLN A 7 37.45 0.17 -13.73
N ILE A 8 36.57 -0.07 -12.76
CA ILE A 8 35.14 -0.31 -13.03
C ILE A 8 34.52 0.91 -13.71
N ILE A 9 34.77 2.13 -13.24
CA ILE A 9 34.27 3.37 -13.86
C ILE A 9 34.77 3.46 -15.31
N ALA A 10 36.06 3.21 -15.57
CA ALA A 10 36.63 3.26 -16.92
C ALA A 10 36.05 2.19 -17.87
N LEU A 11 35.71 1.00 -17.33
CA LEU A 11 35.06 -0.06 -18.10
C LEU A 11 33.62 0.33 -18.47
N TYR A 12 32.90 1.01 -17.60
CA TYR A 12 31.56 1.55 -17.93
C TYR A 12 31.63 2.66 -18.99
N ASP A 13 32.68 3.51 -18.97
CA ASP A 13 32.89 4.50 -20.03
C ASP A 13 33.17 3.78 -21.36
N THR A 14 33.93 2.67 -21.35
CA THR A 14 34.19 1.83 -22.52
C THR A 14 32.92 1.17 -23.03
N LEU A 15 32.10 0.57 -22.13
CA LEU A 15 30.84 -0.06 -22.46
C LEU A 15 29.88 0.90 -23.19
N ALA A 16 29.84 2.16 -22.72
CA ALA A 16 28.98 3.20 -23.31
C ALA A 16 29.36 3.56 -24.75
N LEU A 17 30.62 3.35 -25.15
CA LEU A 17 31.13 3.61 -26.51
C LEU A 17 31.12 2.37 -27.41
N THR A 18 30.94 1.18 -26.86
CA THR A 18 30.98 -0.09 -27.58
C THR A 18 29.61 -0.39 -28.18
N THR A 19 29.53 -0.54 -29.50
CA THR A 19 28.28 -0.81 -30.24
C THR A 19 28.12 -2.26 -30.69
N ASP A 20 29.23 -2.98 -30.87
CA ASP A 20 29.20 -4.40 -31.22
C ASP A 20 28.76 -5.24 -30.05
N GLU A 21 27.79 -6.13 -30.24
CA GLU A 21 27.11 -6.88 -29.18
C GLU A 21 28.06 -7.86 -28.47
N GLN A 22 28.93 -8.56 -29.23
CA GLN A 22 29.90 -9.49 -28.63
C GLN A 22 30.99 -8.74 -27.82
N ALA A 23 31.45 -7.61 -28.34
CA ALA A 23 32.38 -6.75 -27.61
C ALA A 23 31.74 -6.15 -26.35
N ARG A 24 30.44 -5.80 -26.38
CA ARG A 24 29.70 -5.35 -25.19
C ARG A 24 29.64 -6.43 -24.12
N GLU A 25 29.27 -7.65 -24.52
CA GLU A 25 29.21 -8.79 -23.60
C GLU A 25 30.61 -9.03 -22.95
N ALA A 26 31.68 -8.99 -23.72
CA ALA A 26 33.04 -9.13 -23.19
C ALA A 26 33.40 -8.04 -22.16
N VAL A 27 33.01 -6.77 -22.40
CA VAL A 27 33.21 -5.67 -21.45
C VAL A 27 32.37 -5.88 -20.18
N GLN A 28 31.11 -6.32 -20.31
CA GLN A 28 30.23 -6.59 -19.17
C GLN A 28 30.80 -7.73 -18.29
N LEU A 29 31.30 -8.80 -18.91
CA LEU A 29 31.97 -9.89 -18.17
C LEU A 29 33.23 -9.37 -17.45
N ARG A 30 33.99 -8.48 -18.08
CA ARG A 30 35.18 -7.88 -17.44
C ARG A 30 34.79 -6.96 -16.29
N ILE A 31 33.71 -6.19 -16.39
CA ILE A 31 33.13 -5.41 -15.29
C ILE A 31 32.77 -6.34 -14.12
N ASN A 32 32.13 -7.48 -14.39
CA ASN A 32 31.76 -8.44 -13.37
C ASN A 32 32.99 -9.06 -12.68
N GLU A 33 34.04 -9.44 -13.43
CA GLU A 33 35.29 -9.94 -12.84
C GLU A 33 35.93 -8.93 -11.87
N VAL A 34 36.11 -7.68 -12.33
CA VAL A 34 36.73 -6.63 -11.49
C VAL A 34 35.82 -6.29 -10.29
N SER A 35 34.48 -6.32 -10.46
CA SER A 35 33.52 -6.12 -9.36
C SER A 35 33.63 -7.24 -8.32
N ARG A 36 33.86 -8.49 -8.73
CA ARG A 36 34.09 -9.62 -7.81
C ARG A 36 35.40 -9.47 -7.03
N GLU A 37 36.48 -8.99 -7.70
CA GLU A 37 37.74 -8.66 -7.01
C GLU A 37 37.51 -7.53 -5.98
N ALA A 38 36.79 -6.47 -6.34
CA ALA A 38 36.49 -5.35 -5.45
C ALA A 38 35.61 -5.75 -4.27
N ALA A 39 34.65 -6.66 -4.46
CA ALA A 39 33.78 -7.16 -3.42
C ALA A 39 34.51 -7.81 -2.24
N GLN A 40 35.74 -8.30 -2.46
CA GLN A 40 36.57 -8.85 -1.39
C GLN A 40 37.03 -7.82 -0.34
N TYR A 41 36.88 -6.53 -0.64
CA TYR A 41 37.25 -5.42 0.25
C TYR A 41 36.03 -4.76 0.93
N ALA A 42 34.83 -5.26 0.74
CA ALA A 42 33.62 -4.61 1.21
C ALA A 42 32.61 -5.61 1.84
N ALA A 43 32.03 -5.23 2.95
CA ALA A 43 30.85 -5.89 3.50
C ALA A 43 29.60 -5.24 2.85
N THR A 44 29.00 -5.90 1.86
CA THR A 44 27.93 -5.33 1.04
C THR A 44 26.65 -5.05 1.83
N ASP A 45 26.39 -5.83 2.89
CA ASP A 45 25.13 -5.75 3.66
C ASP A 45 25.28 -4.91 4.94
N GLU A 46 26.46 -4.33 5.18
CA GLU A 46 26.78 -3.73 6.47
C GLU A 46 25.85 -2.59 6.86
N PHE A 47 25.45 -1.73 5.91
CA PHE A 47 24.51 -0.63 6.20
C PHE A 47 23.17 -1.15 6.73
N SER A 48 22.59 -2.16 6.09
CA SER A 48 21.33 -2.79 6.52
C SER A 48 21.48 -3.46 7.89
N ASN A 49 22.60 -4.15 8.11
CA ASN A 49 22.91 -4.78 9.39
C ASN A 49 23.10 -3.76 10.52
N LEU A 50 23.71 -2.60 10.23
CA LEU A 50 23.88 -1.52 11.20
C LEU A 50 22.53 -0.87 11.56
N ILE A 51 21.65 -0.64 10.56
CA ILE A 51 20.28 -0.17 10.84
C ILE A 51 19.53 -1.19 11.70
N GLN A 52 19.62 -2.48 11.38
CA GLN A 52 19.04 -3.54 12.20
C GLN A 52 19.63 -3.56 13.62
N GLY A 53 20.96 -3.45 13.74
CA GLY A 53 21.66 -3.44 15.03
C GLY A 53 21.24 -2.33 15.98
N ILE A 54 20.84 -1.18 15.46
CA ILE A 54 20.27 -0.10 16.28
C ILE A 54 18.74 -0.23 16.49
N GLY A 55 18.11 -1.31 16.00
CA GLY A 55 16.68 -1.52 16.10
C GLY A 55 15.86 -0.74 15.07
N GLY A 56 16.46 -0.39 13.93
CA GLY A 56 15.77 0.28 12.82
C GLY A 56 14.87 -0.68 12.06
N GLU A 57 13.69 -0.19 11.64
CA GLU A 57 12.67 -0.92 10.89
C GLU A 57 12.23 -0.14 9.66
N GLY A 58 11.71 -0.84 8.64
CA GLY A 58 11.12 -0.22 7.47
C GLY A 58 12.15 0.56 6.63
N LEU A 59 13.41 0.09 6.57
CA LEU A 59 14.44 0.67 5.71
C LEU A 59 13.98 0.62 4.26
N ASN A 60 13.84 1.78 3.64
CA ASN A 60 13.36 1.92 2.27
C ASN A 60 13.79 3.28 1.68
N ALA A 61 13.61 3.41 0.37
CA ALA A 61 13.76 4.66 -0.35
C ALA A 61 12.78 4.71 -1.54
N PHE A 62 12.42 5.91 -1.95
CA PHE A 62 11.64 6.10 -3.18
C PHE A 62 12.11 7.33 -3.94
N THR A 63 11.84 7.32 -5.23
CA THR A 63 12.08 8.44 -6.14
C THR A 63 10.79 8.84 -6.81
N SER A 64 10.53 10.16 -6.88
CA SER A 64 9.49 10.74 -7.70
C SER A 64 10.08 11.73 -8.71
N TYR A 65 9.25 12.49 -9.40
CA TYR A 65 9.73 13.47 -10.38
C TYR A 65 10.61 14.57 -9.77
N ASP A 66 10.34 14.96 -8.52
CA ASP A 66 10.95 16.12 -7.88
C ASP A 66 11.79 15.81 -6.64
N VAL A 67 11.85 14.55 -6.20
CA VAL A 67 12.50 14.17 -4.94
C VAL A 67 12.98 12.73 -4.93
N THR A 68 14.09 12.50 -4.22
CA THR A 68 14.50 11.19 -3.72
C THR A 68 14.44 11.23 -2.19
N CYS A 69 13.77 10.26 -1.58
CA CYS A 69 13.58 10.16 -0.14
C CYS A 69 14.13 8.83 0.39
N TYR A 70 14.96 8.87 1.43
CA TYR A 70 15.46 7.72 2.19
C TYR A 70 14.78 7.74 3.55
N MET A 71 14.23 6.61 3.98
CA MET A 71 13.44 6.57 5.21
C MET A 71 13.59 5.25 5.96
N ASN A 72 13.48 5.33 7.27
CA ASN A 72 13.25 4.21 8.16
C ASN A 72 12.75 4.72 9.52
N SER A 73 12.16 3.81 10.30
CA SER A 73 11.88 4.04 11.72
C SER A 73 13.05 3.56 12.56
N PHE A 74 13.31 4.22 13.70
CA PHE A 74 14.32 3.80 14.66
C PHE A 74 13.94 4.24 16.07
N PRO A 75 14.43 3.56 17.13
CA PRO A 75 14.11 3.94 18.51
C PRO A 75 14.84 5.22 18.92
N SER A 76 14.13 6.13 19.59
CA SER A 76 14.67 7.45 19.97
C SER A 76 15.93 7.40 20.85
N TYR A 77 16.12 6.33 21.66
CA TYR A 77 17.34 6.12 22.45
C TYR A 77 18.58 5.81 21.62
N GLN A 78 18.43 5.56 20.30
CA GLN A 78 19.51 5.35 19.34
C GLN A 78 19.79 6.57 18.46
N MET A 79 19.24 7.73 18.79
CA MET A 79 19.30 8.95 17.97
C MET A 79 20.71 9.28 17.49
N GLU A 80 21.72 9.27 18.42
CA GLU A 80 23.09 9.63 18.06
C GLU A 80 23.72 8.65 17.07
N ARG A 81 23.51 7.33 17.25
CA ARG A 81 24.00 6.30 16.33
C ARG A 81 23.37 6.45 14.95
N TRP A 82 22.05 6.64 14.89
CA TRP A 82 21.34 6.82 13.64
C TRP A 82 21.80 8.06 12.87
N LEU A 83 21.91 9.20 13.55
CA LEU A 83 22.41 10.44 12.95
C LEU A 83 23.86 10.29 12.46
N THR A 84 24.71 9.61 13.21
CA THR A 84 26.10 9.36 12.83
C THR A 84 26.18 8.51 11.58
N LEU A 85 25.42 7.40 11.54
CA LEU A 85 25.41 6.47 10.41
C LEU A 85 24.95 7.15 9.11
N TYR A 86 23.84 7.90 9.15
CA TYR A 86 23.35 8.58 7.96
C TYR A 86 24.22 9.75 7.52
N ALA A 87 24.79 10.49 8.47
CA ALA A 87 25.73 11.57 8.14
C ALA A 87 27.00 11.04 7.43
N ASP A 88 27.53 9.91 7.90
CA ASP A 88 28.68 9.28 7.26
C ASP A 88 28.34 8.76 5.85
N ARG A 89 27.22 8.05 5.70
CA ARG A 89 26.71 7.58 4.39
C ARG A 89 26.63 8.71 3.37
N LEU A 90 26.15 9.88 3.78
CA LEU A 90 25.98 11.04 2.90
C LEU A 90 27.31 11.78 2.63
N THR A 91 28.27 11.71 3.55
CA THR A 91 29.58 12.35 3.42
C THR A 91 30.54 11.55 2.54
N ASN A 92 30.52 10.21 2.67
CA ASN A 92 31.47 9.30 2.04
C ASN A 92 30.76 8.24 1.17
N PRO A 93 30.01 8.63 0.12
CA PRO A 93 29.30 7.68 -0.71
C PRO A 93 30.27 6.83 -1.54
N VAL A 94 30.07 5.52 -1.57
CA VAL A 94 30.76 4.59 -2.45
C VAL A 94 29.74 3.75 -3.19
N PHE A 95 29.71 3.84 -4.53
CA PHE A 95 28.73 3.14 -5.38
C PHE A 95 29.24 1.75 -5.75
N ARG A 96 29.31 0.87 -4.75
CA ARG A 96 29.70 -0.53 -4.91
C ARG A 96 28.59 -1.33 -5.58
N SER A 97 28.98 -2.48 -6.14
CA SER A 97 28.02 -3.46 -6.70
C SER A 97 27.06 -2.89 -7.76
N PHE A 98 27.48 -1.82 -8.47
CA PHE A 98 26.61 -1.09 -9.42
C PHE A 98 26.02 -2.01 -10.50
N GLN A 99 26.78 -3.01 -11.01
CA GLN A 99 26.26 -3.95 -11.99
C GLN A 99 25.13 -4.82 -11.39
N ALA A 100 25.33 -5.34 -10.19
CA ALA A 100 24.34 -6.16 -9.51
C ALA A 100 23.06 -5.37 -9.22
N GLU A 101 23.18 -4.11 -8.76
CA GLU A 101 22.03 -3.25 -8.50
C GLU A 101 21.30 -2.85 -9.78
N LEU A 102 22.02 -2.60 -10.87
CA LEU A 102 21.41 -2.34 -12.17
C LEU A 102 20.54 -3.51 -12.64
N GLU A 103 20.98 -4.75 -12.38
CA GLU A 103 20.20 -5.94 -12.68
C GLU A 103 18.91 -6.03 -11.83
N ASN A 104 18.96 -5.59 -10.56
CA ASN A 104 17.79 -5.51 -9.71
C ASN A 104 16.78 -4.48 -10.24
N VAL A 105 17.26 -3.30 -10.67
CA VAL A 105 16.40 -2.26 -11.31
C VAL A 105 15.79 -2.78 -12.61
N PHE A 106 16.52 -3.63 -13.33
CA PHE A 106 16.01 -4.27 -14.54
C PHE A 106 14.85 -5.22 -14.25
N GLU A 107 14.94 -6.00 -13.16
CA GLU A 107 13.83 -6.85 -12.71
C GLU A 107 12.62 -6.02 -12.25
N GLU A 108 12.86 -4.89 -11.60
CA GLU A 108 11.82 -3.94 -11.24
C GLU A 108 11.12 -3.38 -12.50
N TYR A 109 11.89 -3.04 -13.52
CA TYR A 109 11.35 -2.60 -14.81
C TYR A 109 10.46 -3.70 -15.46
N ASN A 110 10.91 -4.96 -15.45
CA ASN A 110 10.12 -6.09 -15.96
C ASN A 110 8.79 -6.26 -15.21
N MET A 111 8.81 -6.12 -13.90
CA MET A 111 7.61 -6.15 -13.06
C MET A 111 6.60 -5.07 -13.47
N TYR A 112 7.07 -3.84 -13.72
CA TYR A 112 6.19 -2.76 -14.19
C TYR A 112 5.65 -2.99 -15.61
N LEU A 113 6.38 -3.69 -16.48
CA LEU A 113 5.87 -4.05 -17.83
C LEU A 113 4.76 -5.09 -17.79
N ASP A 114 4.64 -5.87 -16.72
CA ASP A 114 3.58 -6.86 -16.55
C ASP A 114 2.24 -6.25 -16.14
N ASP A 115 2.22 -4.98 -15.70
CA ASP A 115 1.00 -4.25 -15.31
C ASP A 115 0.53 -3.29 -16.43
N ASN A 116 -0.67 -3.53 -16.95
CA ASN A 116 -1.31 -2.67 -17.97
C ASN A 116 -1.49 -1.22 -17.48
N SER A 117 -1.75 -1.01 -16.18
CA SER A 117 -1.93 0.33 -15.61
C SER A 117 -0.68 1.20 -15.76
N THR A 118 0.50 0.59 -15.72
CA THR A 118 1.76 1.28 -16.00
C THR A 118 1.83 1.78 -17.44
N HIS A 119 1.41 0.97 -18.41
CA HIS A 119 1.38 1.37 -19.82
C HIS A 119 0.38 2.51 -20.07
N VAL A 120 -0.81 2.43 -19.48
CA VAL A 120 -1.83 3.50 -19.55
C VAL A 120 -1.28 4.81 -18.98
N ARG A 121 -0.72 4.76 -17.76
CA ARG A 121 -0.13 5.93 -17.12
C ARG A 121 0.98 6.55 -17.96
N ASN A 122 1.92 5.76 -18.46
CA ASN A 122 3.04 6.25 -19.27
C ASN A 122 2.54 6.88 -20.58
N PHE A 123 1.52 6.32 -21.21
CA PHE A 123 0.90 6.90 -22.39
C PHE A 123 0.26 8.27 -22.09
N ILE A 124 -0.55 8.35 -21.04
CA ILE A 124 -1.25 9.58 -20.65
C ILE A 124 -0.24 10.66 -20.27
N PHE A 125 0.68 10.37 -19.35
CA PHE A 125 1.66 11.36 -18.86
C PHE A 125 2.63 11.80 -19.95
N GLY A 126 3.01 10.90 -20.86
CA GLY A 126 3.81 11.23 -22.04
C GLY A 126 3.14 12.28 -22.92
N LYS A 127 1.80 12.27 -23.04
CA LYS A 127 1.03 13.25 -23.81
C LYS A 127 0.66 14.50 -23.02
N LEU A 128 0.46 14.38 -21.70
CA LEU A 128 0.14 15.52 -20.83
C LEU A 128 1.31 16.49 -20.69
N TYR A 129 2.53 15.96 -20.69
CA TYR A 129 3.75 16.70 -20.40
C TYR A 129 4.77 16.63 -21.53
N GLU A 130 4.32 16.47 -22.77
CA GLU A 130 5.20 16.38 -23.94
C GLU A 130 6.17 17.57 -24.00
N GLY A 131 7.48 17.31 -24.07
CA GLY A 131 8.52 18.32 -23.99
C GLY A 131 8.98 18.73 -22.59
N HIS A 132 8.33 18.24 -21.54
CA HIS A 132 8.70 18.49 -20.15
C HIS A 132 9.28 17.22 -19.49
N ALA A 133 10.10 17.39 -18.43
CA ALA A 133 10.68 16.26 -17.70
C ALA A 133 9.62 15.30 -17.11
N TYR A 134 8.42 15.80 -16.78
CA TYR A 134 7.32 14.97 -16.26
C TYR A 134 6.73 13.97 -17.27
N ALA A 135 7.10 14.06 -18.55
CA ALA A 135 6.74 13.05 -19.54
C ALA A 135 7.60 11.78 -19.45
N ARG A 136 8.70 11.80 -18.67
CA ARG A 136 9.64 10.68 -18.58
C ARG A 136 9.17 9.63 -17.56
N ASN A 137 9.48 8.37 -17.83
CA ASN A 137 9.27 7.31 -16.86
C ASN A 137 10.29 7.42 -15.71
N ILE A 138 9.84 7.32 -14.47
CA ILE A 138 10.73 7.41 -13.29
C ILE A 138 11.71 6.25 -13.27
N ILE A 139 11.28 5.03 -13.62
CA ILE A 139 12.15 3.85 -13.71
C ILE A 139 13.17 3.93 -14.85
N GLY A 140 13.03 4.88 -15.77
CA GLY A 140 13.88 5.04 -16.97
C GLY A 140 13.35 4.27 -18.17
N TYR A 141 14.23 4.12 -19.17
CA TYR A 141 13.94 3.42 -20.42
C TYR A 141 14.92 2.27 -20.63
N PRO A 142 14.52 1.23 -21.40
CA PRO A 142 15.37 0.08 -21.68
C PRO A 142 16.74 0.44 -22.24
N GLU A 143 16.79 1.45 -23.10
CA GLU A 143 18.03 1.91 -23.75
C GLU A 143 19.01 2.50 -22.73
N ASP A 144 18.50 3.21 -21.71
CA ASP A 144 19.31 3.78 -20.64
C ASP A 144 19.82 2.69 -19.69
N LEU A 145 18.96 1.74 -19.34
CA LEU A 145 19.33 0.60 -18.49
C LEU A 145 20.39 -0.31 -19.15
N LYS A 146 20.33 -0.46 -20.49
CA LYS A 146 21.36 -1.19 -21.26
C LYS A 146 22.68 -0.45 -21.41
N ASN A 147 22.69 0.87 -21.25
CA ASN A 147 23.87 1.73 -21.40
C ASN A 147 24.16 2.54 -20.14
N PRO A 148 24.32 1.90 -18.98
CA PRO A 148 24.54 2.59 -17.73
C PRO A 148 25.88 3.35 -17.76
N LYS A 149 25.92 4.53 -17.14
CA LYS A 149 27.10 5.39 -17.03
C LYS A 149 27.33 5.69 -15.55
N LEU A 150 28.17 4.89 -14.91
CA LEU A 150 28.49 5.04 -13.50
C LEU A 150 29.03 6.45 -13.17
N ARG A 151 29.86 7.03 -14.06
CA ARG A 151 30.36 8.39 -13.91
C ARG A 151 29.24 9.43 -13.80
N LYS A 152 28.19 9.31 -14.65
CA LYS A 152 27.04 10.23 -14.58
C LYS A 152 26.25 10.09 -13.26
N LEU A 153 26.16 8.88 -12.71
CA LEU A 153 25.55 8.66 -11.40
C LEU A 153 26.35 9.37 -10.30
N ILE A 154 27.69 9.23 -10.32
CA ILE A 154 28.59 9.88 -9.38
C ILE A 154 28.49 11.41 -9.50
N ASP A 155 28.49 11.94 -10.72
CA ASP A 155 28.36 13.38 -11.00
C ASP A 155 27.00 13.92 -10.53
N PHE A 156 25.91 13.16 -10.74
CA PHE A 156 24.57 13.49 -10.26
C PHE A 156 24.55 13.57 -8.72
N TYR A 157 25.08 12.56 -8.04
CA TYR A 157 25.18 12.57 -6.59
C TYR A 157 25.97 13.77 -6.09
N ASN A 158 27.17 13.99 -6.61
CA ASN A 158 28.04 15.10 -6.21
C ASN A 158 27.42 16.47 -6.45
N THR A 159 26.52 16.59 -7.41
CA THR A 159 25.84 17.84 -7.76
C THR A 159 24.66 18.13 -6.85
N TRP A 160 23.82 17.12 -6.59
CA TRP A 160 22.50 17.32 -5.98
C TRP A 160 22.40 16.90 -4.51
N TYR A 161 23.27 16.01 -4.05
CA TYR A 161 23.29 15.55 -2.65
C TYR A 161 24.18 16.45 -1.79
N VAL A 162 23.75 17.67 -1.60
CA VAL A 162 24.41 18.71 -0.83
C VAL A 162 23.45 19.27 0.22
N PRO A 163 23.91 19.67 1.43
CA PRO A 163 23.03 20.03 2.54
C PRO A 163 22.08 21.19 2.22
N ASN A 164 22.45 22.10 1.31
CA ASN A 164 21.58 23.18 0.85
C ASN A 164 20.51 22.73 -0.18
N ASN A 165 20.43 21.42 -0.50
CA ASN A 165 19.39 20.78 -1.33
C ASN A 165 18.78 19.56 -0.65
N MET A 166 18.96 19.40 0.66
CA MET A 166 18.52 18.26 1.45
C MET A 166 17.73 18.71 2.68
N ALA A 167 16.84 17.87 3.16
CA ALA A 167 16.17 18.04 4.43
C ALA A 167 16.33 16.79 5.28
N LEU A 168 16.59 16.97 6.56
CA LEU A 168 16.45 15.94 7.58
C LEU A 168 15.11 16.13 8.27
N ILE A 169 14.23 15.14 8.21
CA ILE A 169 12.88 15.16 8.78
C ILE A 169 12.81 14.10 9.87
N LEU A 170 12.61 14.52 11.10
CA LEU A 170 12.45 13.66 12.27
C LEU A 170 11.06 13.88 12.88
N VAL A 171 10.28 12.82 13.03
CA VAL A 171 8.98 12.85 13.70
C VAL A 171 8.90 11.71 14.69
N GLY A 172 8.60 12.01 15.95
CA GLY A 172 8.50 10.98 16.97
C GLY A 172 8.73 11.53 18.39
N ASP A 173 9.04 10.61 19.30
CA ASP A 173 9.26 10.88 20.71
C ASP A 173 10.75 11.23 20.97
N PHE A 174 11.11 12.50 20.90
CA PHE A 174 12.44 13.01 21.22
C PHE A 174 12.38 14.48 21.69
N GLU A 175 13.40 14.88 22.45
CA GLU A 175 13.54 16.26 22.92
C GLU A 175 14.39 17.08 21.95
N ILE A 176 13.86 18.23 21.49
CA ILE A 176 14.53 19.10 20.51
C ILE A 176 15.87 19.61 21.06
N GLU A 177 15.90 20.02 22.32
CA GLU A 177 17.07 20.62 22.97
C GLU A 177 18.27 19.66 23.05
N THR A 178 18.01 18.37 23.19
CA THR A 178 19.06 17.33 23.19
C THR A 178 19.42 16.82 21.80
N THR A 179 18.47 16.84 20.88
CA THR A 179 18.65 16.30 19.52
C THR A 179 19.37 17.29 18.60
N LYS A 180 19.06 18.59 18.68
CA LYS A 180 19.69 19.63 17.85
C LYS A 180 21.22 19.62 17.91
N PRO A 181 21.87 19.58 19.11
CA PRO A 181 23.32 19.47 19.20
C PRO A 181 23.90 18.20 18.53
N LEU A 182 23.16 17.08 18.56
CA LEU A 182 23.57 15.85 17.88
C LEU A 182 23.52 16.01 16.35
N ILE A 183 22.50 16.67 15.82
CA ILE A 183 22.41 16.98 14.39
C ILE A 183 23.57 17.89 13.97
N GLU A 184 23.87 18.93 14.77
CA GLU A 184 25.00 19.83 14.49
C GLU A 184 26.35 19.09 14.52
N LYS A 185 26.52 18.14 15.45
CA LYS A 185 27.72 17.32 15.60
C LYS A 185 27.93 16.37 14.39
N THR A 186 26.85 15.87 13.79
CA THR A 186 26.84 14.87 12.73
C THR A 186 26.63 15.48 11.35
N PHE A 187 25.43 15.91 11.02
CA PHE A 187 25.08 16.49 9.73
C PHE A 187 25.71 17.87 9.48
N GLY A 188 26.05 18.61 10.54
CA GLY A 188 26.77 19.88 10.43
C GLY A 188 28.15 19.77 9.77
N LYS A 189 28.68 18.56 9.58
CA LYS A 189 29.95 18.29 8.86
C LYS A 189 29.77 18.31 7.33
N LEU A 190 28.55 18.17 6.82
CA LEU A 190 28.26 18.17 5.39
C LEU A 190 28.62 19.53 4.78
N GLN A 191 29.29 19.51 3.62
CA GLN A 191 29.76 20.72 2.96
C GLN A 191 28.75 21.21 1.92
N SER A 192 28.24 22.41 2.12
CA SER A 192 27.40 23.10 1.15
C SER A 192 28.19 23.44 -0.13
N ARG A 193 27.55 23.33 -1.27
CA ARG A 193 28.11 23.68 -2.59
C ARG A 193 27.08 24.43 -3.41
N PRO A 194 27.51 25.32 -4.34
CA PRO A 194 26.61 25.98 -5.28
C PRO A 194 25.83 24.93 -6.10
N LEU A 195 24.54 25.10 -6.16
CA LEU A 195 23.69 24.32 -7.06
C LEU A 195 23.74 24.91 -8.47
N PRO A 196 23.76 24.09 -9.51
CA PRO A 196 23.55 24.58 -10.86
C PRO A 196 22.14 25.16 -11.03
N GLU A 197 22.00 26.07 -11.97
CA GLU A 197 20.66 26.55 -12.36
C GLU A 197 19.86 25.37 -12.90
N ARG A 198 18.65 25.21 -12.37
CA ARG A 198 17.76 24.13 -12.81
C ARG A 198 17.26 24.40 -14.22
N THR A 199 17.19 23.36 -15.02
CA THR A 199 16.60 23.45 -16.35
C THR A 199 15.15 23.92 -16.24
N LYS A 200 14.84 25.04 -16.87
CA LYS A 200 13.47 25.52 -16.99
C LYS A 200 12.83 24.87 -18.22
N TYR A 201 11.85 24.05 -17.98
CA TYR A 201 11.07 23.47 -19.07
C TYR A 201 9.98 24.44 -19.49
N PRO A 202 9.61 24.49 -20.80
CA PRO A 202 8.48 25.28 -21.22
C PRO A 202 7.18 24.76 -20.58
N THR A 203 6.24 25.65 -20.35
CA THR A 203 4.89 25.23 -19.93
C THR A 203 4.24 24.42 -21.06
N THR A 204 3.62 23.32 -20.73
CA THR A 204 2.87 22.47 -21.69
C THR A 204 1.37 22.75 -21.59
N ALA A 205 1.01 24.04 -21.55
CA ALA A 205 -0.39 24.46 -21.49
C ALA A 205 -1.15 24.02 -22.76
N PHE A 206 -2.35 23.50 -22.57
CA PHE A 206 -3.23 23.11 -23.66
C PHE A 206 -3.80 24.38 -24.31
N THR A 207 -3.70 24.50 -25.61
CA THR A 207 -4.18 25.66 -26.40
C THR A 207 -5.40 25.31 -27.24
N GLN A 208 -5.69 24.02 -27.40
CA GLN A 208 -6.84 23.47 -28.12
C GLN A 208 -7.23 22.13 -27.53
N ASP A 209 -8.45 21.70 -27.83
CA ASP A 209 -8.89 20.35 -27.46
C ASP A 209 -8.13 19.31 -28.30
N GLU A 210 -7.68 18.25 -27.64
CA GLU A 210 -7.00 17.12 -28.26
C GLU A 210 -7.60 15.81 -27.77
N ARG A 211 -7.60 14.79 -28.65
CA ARG A 211 -8.10 13.46 -28.34
C ARG A 211 -7.10 12.39 -28.71
N TYR A 212 -6.93 11.41 -27.82
CA TYR A 212 -6.03 10.29 -27.98
C TYR A 212 -6.75 8.98 -27.66
N THR A 213 -6.52 7.93 -28.45
CA THR A 213 -7.06 6.60 -28.23
C THR A 213 -5.94 5.59 -28.14
N ALA A 214 -6.01 4.65 -27.18
CA ALA A 214 -5.02 3.58 -27.01
C ALA A 214 -5.67 2.30 -26.51
N LYS A 215 -5.20 1.13 -27.01
CA LYS A 215 -5.65 -0.22 -26.60
C LYS A 215 -4.67 -0.79 -25.57
N LEU A 216 -4.75 -0.30 -24.35
CA LEU A 216 -3.80 -0.58 -23.26
C LEU A 216 -4.47 -1.06 -21.97
N GLY A 217 -5.77 -0.78 -21.78
CA GLY A 217 -6.47 -0.99 -20.53
C GLY A 217 -6.90 -2.44 -20.27
N TYR A 218 -7.11 -2.77 -19.01
CA TYR A 218 -7.83 -3.98 -18.62
C TYR A 218 -9.33 -3.88 -18.95
N MET A 219 -9.87 -2.66 -18.90
CA MET A 219 -11.24 -2.29 -19.22
C MET A 219 -11.25 -0.92 -19.92
N PRO A 220 -12.36 -0.51 -20.57
CA PRO A 220 -12.50 0.83 -21.12
C PRO A 220 -12.44 1.88 -20.00
N GLU A 221 -11.69 2.95 -20.22
CA GLU A 221 -11.52 4.05 -19.29
C GLU A 221 -11.41 5.37 -20.04
N LEU A 222 -12.12 6.39 -19.57
CA LEU A 222 -12.05 7.76 -20.05
C LEU A 222 -11.22 8.60 -19.08
N ASN A 223 -10.19 9.26 -19.58
CA ASN A 223 -9.43 10.26 -18.82
C ASN A 223 -9.56 11.62 -19.51
N ILE A 224 -10.00 12.64 -18.77
CA ILE A 224 -10.09 14.02 -19.24
C ILE A 224 -9.13 14.85 -18.40
N ALA A 225 -8.21 15.55 -19.06
CA ALA A 225 -7.23 16.40 -18.41
C ALA A 225 -7.41 17.86 -18.83
N TYR A 226 -7.38 18.76 -17.86
CA TYR A 226 -7.33 20.20 -18.04
C TYR A 226 -5.99 20.75 -17.57
N ASN A 227 -5.69 21.98 -17.98
CA ASN A 227 -4.58 22.70 -17.36
C ASN A 227 -4.83 22.84 -15.86
N GLY A 228 -3.82 22.59 -15.07
CA GLY A 228 -3.81 22.79 -13.63
C GLY A 228 -2.78 23.83 -13.24
N VAL A 229 -2.47 23.93 -11.98
CA VAL A 229 -1.54 24.89 -11.40
C VAL A 229 -0.32 24.18 -10.77
N ALA A 230 0.76 24.92 -10.59
CA ALA A 230 1.87 24.48 -9.79
C ALA A 230 1.51 24.50 -8.29
N VAL A 231 2.22 23.75 -7.48
CA VAL A 231 2.10 23.80 -6.02
C VAL A 231 2.44 25.20 -5.52
N GLY A 232 1.65 25.71 -4.58
CA GLY A 232 1.79 27.07 -4.03
C GLY A 232 1.14 28.16 -4.88
N ASP A 233 0.46 27.81 -5.99
CA ASP A 233 -0.35 28.78 -6.74
C ASP A 233 -1.57 29.19 -5.90
N LYS A 234 -1.99 30.45 -6.05
CA LYS A 234 -3.14 31.03 -5.33
C LYS A 234 -4.45 30.28 -5.56
N ASP A 235 -4.59 29.61 -6.70
CA ASP A 235 -5.80 28.86 -7.08
C ASP A 235 -5.72 27.37 -6.73
N GLU A 236 -4.59 26.87 -6.23
CA GLU A 236 -4.36 25.47 -5.92
C GLU A 236 -5.44 24.89 -4.99
N LEU A 237 -5.61 25.51 -3.82
CA LEU A 237 -6.55 25.01 -2.81
C LEU A 237 -8.01 25.13 -3.28
N THR A 238 -8.32 26.17 -4.06
CA THR A 238 -9.65 26.32 -4.66
C THR A 238 -9.90 25.26 -5.73
N LEU A 239 -8.89 24.88 -6.53
CA LEU A 239 -8.97 23.76 -7.47
C LEU A 239 -9.14 22.42 -6.75
N ASN A 240 -8.45 22.19 -5.63
CA ASN A 240 -8.67 21.03 -4.78
C ASN A 240 -10.12 20.98 -4.29
N PHE A 241 -10.68 22.13 -3.92
CA PHE A 241 -12.08 22.23 -3.52
C PHE A 241 -13.02 21.90 -4.69
N VAL A 242 -12.76 22.41 -5.88
CA VAL A 242 -13.52 22.12 -7.12
C VAL A 242 -13.47 20.61 -7.44
N ALA A 243 -12.32 19.95 -7.28
CA ALA A 243 -12.22 18.51 -7.45
C ALA A 243 -13.13 17.74 -6.46
N ASN A 244 -13.20 18.20 -5.21
CA ASN A 244 -14.06 17.62 -4.19
C ASN A 244 -15.55 17.91 -4.39
N LEU A 245 -15.92 18.97 -5.10
CA LEU A 245 -17.30 19.18 -5.55
C LEU A 245 -17.72 18.16 -6.63
N LEU A 246 -16.75 17.63 -7.38
CA LEU A 246 -17.00 16.58 -8.37
C LEU A 246 -17.02 15.20 -7.76
N SER A 247 -16.03 14.86 -6.91
CA SER A 247 -15.97 13.57 -6.20
C SER A 247 -15.22 13.68 -4.89
N ASN A 248 -15.68 12.99 -3.85
CA ASN A 248 -15.09 13.04 -2.51
C ASN A 248 -15.33 11.78 -1.68
N SER A 249 -14.65 11.66 -0.53
CA SER A 249 -14.70 10.49 0.35
C SER A 249 -16.08 10.24 1.00
N MET A 250 -16.96 11.25 1.03
CA MET A 250 -18.35 11.11 1.51
C MET A 250 -19.33 10.68 0.42
N GLN A 251 -18.87 10.57 -0.85
CA GLN A 251 -19.68 10.20 -2.01
C GLN A 251 -20.87 11.15 -2.26
N ILE A 252 -20.64 12.45 -2.14
CA ILE A 252 -21.66 13.49 -2.33
C ILE A 252 -21.41 14.39 -3.53
N GLY A 253 -20.28 14.22 -4.24
CA GLY A 253 -19.91 15.02 -5.41
C GLY A 253 -20.79 14.75 -6.62
N LEU A 254 -20.73 15.63 -7.60
CA LEU A 254 -21.55 15.56 -8.82
C LEU A 254 -21.27 14.28 -9.64
N LEU A 255 -20.01 13.82 -9.69
CA LEU A 255 -19.63 12.56 -10.35
C LEU A 255 -19.99 11.34 -9.48
N ASP A 256 -19.93 11.46 -8.16
CA ASP A 256 -20.35 10.41 -7.23
C ASP A 256 -21.83 10.07 -7.44
N GLN A 257 -22.66 11.08 -7.74
CA GLN A 257 -24.07 10.87 -8.06
C GLN A 257 -24.27 10.03 -9.33
N LEU A 258 -23.41 10.18 -10.35
CA LEU A 258 -23.51 9.34 -11.56
C LEU A 258 -23.24 7.85 -11.24
N THR A 259 -22.35 7.58 -10.29
CA THR A 259 -22.11 6.22 -9.81
C THR A 259 -23.27 5.70 -8.96
N LEU A 260 -23.77 6.49 -8.03
CA LEU A 260 -24.94 6.14 -7.20
C LEU A 260 -26.25 5.99 -8.03
N ASP A 261 -26.37 6.70 -9.14
CA ASP A 261 -27.46 6.59 -10.11
C ASP A 261 -27.27 5.43 -11.10
N ASN A 262 -26.21 4.63 -10.94
CA ASN A 262 -25.87 3.49 -11.79
C ASN A 262 -25.63 3.86 -13.27
N LYS A 263 -25.12 5.04 -13.56
CA LYS A 263 -24.75 5.50 -14.92
C LYS A 263 -23.32 5.23 -15.27
N LEU A 264 -22.44 5.15 -14.27
CA LEU A 264 -21.01 4.84 -14.38
C LEU A 264 -20.65 3.76 -13.34
N MET A 265 -19.63 2.97 -13.62
CA MET A 265 -19.06 2.06 -12.62
C MET A 265 -18.21 2.84 -11.61
N TYR A 266 -17.49 3.85 -12.09
CA TYR A 266 -16.56 4.65 -11.29
C TYR A 266 -16.36 6.03 -11.93
N ALA A 267 -16.23 7.05 -11.11
CA ALA A 267 -15.78 8.37 -11.55
C ALA A 267 -15.06 9.11 -10.42
N VAL A 268 -13.98 9.80 -10.74
CA VAL A 268 -13.19 10.59 -9.77
C VAL A 268 -12.61 11.82 -10.44
N ALA A 269 -12.50 12.90 -9.68
CA ALA A 269 -11.75 14.10 -10.08
C ALA A 269 -10.62 14.38 -9.09
N ALA A 270 -9.48 14.84 -9.61
CA ALA A 270 -8.30 15.17 -8.80
C ALA A 270 -7.56 16.37 -9.38
N ASN A 271 -7.02 17.22 -8.52
CA ASN A 271 -6.07 18.25 -8.88
C ASN A 271 -4.66 17.72 -8.61
N ASP A 272 -3.97 17.23 -9.66
CA ASP A 272 -2.58 16.74 -9.60
C ASP A 272 -1.63 17.93 -9.71
N THR A 273 -1.31 18.55 -8.58
CA THR A 273 -0.34 19.63 -8.50
C THR A 273 1.09 19.11 -8.41
N ARG A 274 2.00 19.74 -9.13
CA ARG A 274 3.43 19.43 -9.13
C ARG A 274 4.23 20.70 -9.03
N ARG A 275 5.53 20.58 -8.83
CA ARG A 275 6.42 21.71 -8.63
C ARG A 275 6.36 22.76 -9.76
N ASP A 276 6.46 22.32 -11.01
CA ASP A 276 6.56 23.22 -12.16
C ASP A 276 5.19 23.51 -12.78
N GLN A 277 4.33 22.54 -12.85
CA GLN A 277 2.97 22.64 -13.39
C GLN A 277 2.12 21.44 -13.01
N GLY A 278 0.83 21.64 -12.84
CA GLY A 278 -0.12 20.57 -12.52
C GLY A 278 -1.13 20.31 -13.63
N ARG A 279 -2.01 19.34 -13.37
CA ARG A 279 -3.14 18.99 -14.21
C ARG A 279 -4.37 18.75 -13.35
N PHE A 280 -5.52 19.19 -13.82
CA PHE A 280 -6.77 18.77 -13.25
C PHE A 280 -7.29 17.56 -14.05
N LEU A 281 -7.54 16.45 -13.38
CA LEU A 281 -7.85 15.16 -13.99
C LEU A 281 -9.26 14.71 -13.63
N VAL A 282 -9.98 14.16 -14.58
CA VAL A 282 -11.24 13.44 -14.38
C VAL A 282 -11.08 12.07 -15.02
N VAL A 283 -11.34 11.02 -14.25
CA VAL A 283 -11.28 9.63 -14.71
C VAL A 283 -12.66 9.02 -14.54
N ALA A 284 -13.16 8.31 -15.56
CA ALA A 284 -14.44 7.64 -15.51
C ALA A 284 -14.38 6.26 -16.19
N VAL A 285 -15.02 5.28 -15.57
CA VAL A 285 -15.22 3.94 -16.12
C VAL A 285 -16.67 3.79 -16.52
N PRO A 286 -16.96 3.44 -17.79
CA PRO A 286 -18.31 3.33 -18.30
C PRO A 286 -19.11 2.24 -17.58
N TYR A 287 -20.43 2.37 -17.60
CA TYR A 287 -21.34 1.33 -17.11
C TYR A 287 -21.19 0.04 -17.93
N MET A 288 -21.18 -1.11 -17.24
CA MET A 288 -21.22 -2.42 -17.84
C MET A 288 -22.64 -3.01 -17.76
N ASP A 289 -23.28 -3.20 -18.88
CA ASP A 289 -24.54 -3.91 -18.94
C ASP A 289 -24.33 -5.43 -18.80
N ALA A 290 -24.84 -6.01 -17.72
CA ALA A 290 -24.67 -7.43 -17.42
C ALA A 290 -25.42 -8.36 -18.39
N GLN A 291 -26.51 -7.88 -19.04
CA GLN A 291 -27.30 -8.70 -19.95
C GLN A 291 -26.63 -8.81 -21.33
N THR A 292 -26.15 -7.68 -21.85
CA THR A 292 -25.45 -7.63 -23.14
C THR A 292 -23.95 -7.92 -23.00
N GLN A 293 -23.43 -7.83 -21.79
CA GLN A 293 -22.01 -7.95 -21.44
C GLN A 293 -21.13 -6.92 -22.19
N THR A 294 -21.68 -5.74 -22.39
CA THR A 294 -21.01 -4.65 -23.09
C THR A 294 -20.94 -3.40 -22.22
N TYR A 295 -19.88 -2.62 -22.37
CA TYR A 295 -19.79 -1.30 -21.78
C TYR A 295 -20.59 -0.28 -22.59
N THR A 296 -21.15 0.73 -21.92
CA THR A 296 -21.57 1.97 -22.60
C THR A 296 -20.37 2.59 -23.32
N SER A 297 -20.62 3.33 -24.39
CA SER A 297 -19.52 3.91 -25.17
C SER A 297 -18.77 4.98 -24.36
N LEU A 298 -17.46 5.13 -24.64
CA LEU A 298 -16.66 6.21 -24.02
C LEU A 298 -17.19 7.60 -24.38
N LYS A 299 -17.86 7.75 -25.52
CA LYS A 299 -18.53 8.97 -25.93
C LYS A 299 -19.72 9.31 -25.01
N GLU A 300 -20.61 8.33 -24.74
CA GLU A 300 -21.73 8.53 -23.80
C GLU A 300 -21.22 8.80 -22.39
N THR A 301 -20.13 8.11 -21.97
CA THR A 301 -19.45 8.36 -20.70
C THR A 301 -18.96 9.81 -20.61
N GLU A 302 -18.32 10.31 -21.68
CA GLU A 302 -17.88 11.71 -21.76
C GLU A 302 -19.06 12.68 -21.66
N GLU A 303 -20.14 12.44 -22.38
CA GLU A 303 -21.34 13.29 -22.35
C GLU A 303 -21.92 13.38 -20.92
N LEU A 304 -21.97 12.26 -20.18
CA LEU A 304 -22.42 12.24 -18.78
C LEU A 304 -21.50 13.06 -17.88
N VAL A 305 -20.18 12.81 -17.96
CA VAL A 305 -19.18 13.51 -17.15
C VAL A 305 -19.18 15.00 -17.46
N MET A 306 -19.15 15.36 -18.75
CA MET A 306 -19.08 16.77 -19.16
C MET A 306 -20.33 17.56 -18.77
N LYS A 307 -21.49 16.92 -18.69
CA LYS A 307 -22.71 17.55 -18.20
C LYS A 307 -22.57 18.01 -16.74
N GLU A 308 -21.94 17.20 -15.89
CA GLU A 308 -21.72 17.54 -14.48
C GLU A 308 -20.60 18.59 -14.33
N VAL A 309 -19.51 18.46 -15.09
CA VAL A 309 -18.44 19.46 -15.12
C VAL A 309 -18.96 20.81 -15.59
N GLN A 310 -19.85 20.84 -16.60
CA GLN A 310 -20.40 22.09 -17.15
C GLN A 310 -21.25 22.87 -16.12
N LYS A 311 -21.91 22.18 -15.17
CA LYS A 311 -22.60 22.89 -14.07
C LYS A 311 -21.65 23.78 -13.29
N LEU A 312 -20.46 23.28 -12.95
CA LEU A 312 -19.44 24.08 -12.24
C LEU A 312 -18.92 25.24 -13.11
N VAL A 313 -18.71 25.01 -14.41
CA VAL A 313 -18.27 26.05 -15.36
C VAL A 313 -19.30 27.17 -15.48
N ASP A 314 -20.60 26.80 -15.49
CA ASP A 314 -21.72 27.75 -15.58
C ASP A 314 -22.00 28.45 -14.23
N GLY A 315 -21.34 28.02 -13.16
CA GLY A 315 -21.52 28.55 -11.82
C GLY A 315 -22.79 28.06 -11.12
N ASP A 316 -23.37 26.96 -11.60
CA ASP A 316 -24.49 26.26 -10.98
C ASP A 316 -23.94 25.32 -9.88
N ILE A 317 -23.58 25.93 -8.76
CA ILE A 317 -22.96 25.26 -7.61
C ILE A 317 -23.93 25.36 -6.43
N ASP A 318 -24.32 24.19 -5.90
CA ASP A 318 -25.18 24.10 -4.71
C ASP A 318 -24.43 24.58 -3.45
N PRO A 319 -24.91 25.63 -2.75
CA PRO A 319 -24.30 26.09 -1.51
C PRO A 319 -24.26 25.05 -0.41
N GLU A 320 -25.21 24.14 -0.37
CA GLU A 320 -25.26 23.06 0.64
C GLU A 320 -24.17 22.03 0.39
N LEU A 321 -23.91 21.66 -0.87
CA LEU A 321 -22.78 20.81 -1.26
C LEU A 321 -21.45 21.47 -0.89
N VAL A 322 -21.29 22.77 -1.12
CA VAL A 322 -20.07 23.51 -0.74
C VAL A 322 -19.81 23.40 0.75
N GLU A 323 -20.82 23.55 1.59
CA GLU A 323 -20.63 23.47 3.04
C GLU A 323 -20.31 22.04 3.49
N MET A 324 -20.96 21.02 2.94
CA MET A 324 -20.64 19.62 3.24
C MET A 324 -19.19 19.27 2.83
N VAL A 325 -18.73 19.71 1.68
CA VAL A 325 -17.34 19.51 1.22
C VAL A 325 -16.37 20.24 2.13
N ARG A 326 -16.68 21.47 2.58
CA ARG A 326 -15.88 22.23 3.54
C ARG A 326 -15.67 21.47 4.85
N GLN A 327 -16.75 20.90 5.39
CA GLN A 327 -16.71 20.08 6.61
C GLN A 327 -15.88 18.80 6.40
N ASN A 328 -15.96 18.20 5.22
CA ASN A 328 -15.12 17.05 4.88
C ASN A 328 -13.61 17.41 4.92
N PHE A 329 -13.20 18.54 4.35
CA PHE A 329 -11.82 19.02 4.45
C PHE A 329 -11.36 19.14 5.91
N TYR A 330 -12.19 19.71 6.78
CA TYR A 330 -11.82 19.86 8.20
C TYR A 330 -11.62 18.51 8.88
N GLN A 331 -12.47 17.55 8.61
CA GLN A 331 -12.35 16.20 9.18
C GLN A 331 -11.14 15.46 8.65
N GLU A 332 -10.88 15.52 7.35
CA GLU A 332 -9.72 14.89 6.73
C GLU A 332 -8.40 15.46 7.28
N PHE A 333 -8.32 16.76 7.47
CA PHE A 333 -7.18 17.40 8.12
C PHE A 333 -6.96 16.87 9.54
N ASP A 334 -8.02 16.84 10.37
CA ASP A 334 -7.93 16.35 11.75
C ASP A 334 -7.51 14.87 11.79
N ARG A 335 -8.03 14.05 10.88
CA ARG A 335 -7.66 12.64 10.73
C ARG A 335 -6.21 12.47 10.34
N THR A 336 -5.71 13.27 9.41
CA THR A 336 -4.31 13.26 8.97
C THR A 336 -3.38 13.55 10.14
N MET A 337 -3.73 14.48 11.01
CA MET A 337 -2.91 14.86 12.16
C MET A 337 -2.86 13.82 13.30
N GLU A 338 -3.70 12.76 13.24
CA GLU A 338 -3.63 11.66 14.21
C GLU A 338 -2.39 10.78 14.05
N TYR A 339 -1.81 10.70 12.85
CA TYR A 339 -0.78 9.72 12.47
C TYR A 339 0.61 10.38 12.29
N PRO A 340 1.65 9.88 12.97
CA PRO A 340 3.02 10.39 12.79
C PRO A 340 3.51 10.30 11.32
N GLN A 341 3.19 9.23 10.63
CA GLN A 341 3.59 9.02 9.22
C GLN A 341 3.01 10.11 8.31
N MET A 342 1.79 10.56 8.56
CA MET A 342 1.17 11.63 7.78
C MET A 342 1.86 12.98 8.04
N LYS A 343 2.37 13.19 9.26
CA LYS A 343 3.19 14.39 9.58
C LYS A 343 4.52 14.38 8.82
N VAL A 344 5.16 13.20 8.70
CA VAL A 344 6.35 13.04 7.83
C VAL A 344 6.00 13.41 6.39
N SER A 345 4.86 12.92 5.86
CA SER A 345 4.42 13.21 4.49
C SER A 345 4.17 14.71 4.27
N LEU A 346 3.56 15.41 5.23
CA LEU A 346 3.35 16.86 5.14
C LEU A 346 4.69 17.63 5.10
N LEU A 347 5.62 17.29 5.99
CA LEU A 347 6.93 17.95 6.05
C LEU A 347 7.77 17.65 4.81
N TYR A 348 7.74 16.43 4.32
CA TYR A 348 8.40 16.03 3.09
C TYR A 348 7.84 16.79 1.86
N SER A 349 6.51 16.94 1.76
CA SER A 349 5.86 17.74 0.72
C SER A 349 6.22 19.22 0.81
N ALA A 350 6.19 19.79 2.02
CA ALA A 350 6.60 21.16 2.27
C ALA A 350 8.03 21.43 1.76
N PHE A 351 8.98 20.55 2.07
CA PHE A 351 10.35 20.67 1.57
C PHE A 351 10.44 20.50 0.05
N THR A 352 9.83 19.44 -0.51
CA THR A 352 9.88 19.13 -1.95
C THR A 352 9.39 20.29 -2.79
N TYR A 353 8.29 20.90 -2.36
CA TYR A 353 7.61 21.98 -3.10
C TYR A 353 7.94 23.38 -2.60
N GLN A 354 8.81 23.49 -1.59
CA GLN A 354 9.23 24.76 -0.99
C GLN A 354 8.06 25.58 -0.44
N GLN A 355 7.08 24.89 0.15
CA GLN A 355 5.95 25.52 0.82
C GLN A 355 6.25 25.76 2.31
N PRO A 356 5.86 26.93 2.86
CA PRO A 356 5.92 27.16 4.30
C PRO A 356 5.04 26.16 5.06
N VAL A 357 5.61 25.52 6.07
CA VAL A 357 4.86 24.54 6.92
C VAL A 357 3.66 25.22 7.60
N GLU A 358 3.81 26.49 7.94
CA GLU A 358 2.77 27.31 8.58
C GLU A 358 1.53 27.45 7.68
N GLU A 359 1.67 27.50 6.36
CA GLU A 359 0.54 27.54 5.43
C GLU A 359 -0.20 26.20 5.41
N ILE A 360 0.53 25.08 5.39
CA ILE A 360 -0.08 23.75 5.47
C ILE A 360 -0.86 23.57 6.78
N LEU A 361 -0.32 24.04 7.91
CA LEU A 361 -1.00 23.97 9.20
C LEU A 361 -2.25 24.87 9.30
N ARG A 362 -2.36 25.87 8.42
CA ARG A 362 -3.51 26.77 8.32
C ARG A 362 -4.55 26.34 7.29
N GLU A 363 -4.45 25.14 6.75
CA GLU A 363 -5.32 24.66 5.66
C GLU A 363 -6.81 24.87 5.98
N LYS A 364 -7.27 24.59 7.21
CA LYS A 364 -8.67 24.84 7.62
C LYS A 364 -9.07 26.30 7.50
N GLU A 365 -8.21 27.22 7.89
CA GLU A 365 -8.47 28.67 7.79
C GLU A 365 -8.53 29.11 6.33
N LEU A 366 -7.63 28.58 5.50
CA LEU A 366 -7.58 28.87 4.08
C LEU A 366 -8.80 28.30 3.34
N VAL A 367 -9.22 27.07 3.68
CA VAL A 367 -10.47 26.46 3.16
C VAL A 367 -11.70 27.27 3.60
N ALA A 368 -11.73 27.77 4.84
CA ALA A 368 -12.83 28.60 5.33
C ALA A 368 -12.95 29.94 4.56
N ALA A 369 -11.83 30.47 4.07
CA ALA A 369 -11.79 31.74 3.33
C ALA A 369 -12.24 31.60 1.86
N ILE A 370 -12.34 30.38 1.29
CA ILE A 370 -12.78 30.17 -0.08
C ILE A 370 -14.24 30.57 -0.22
N THR A 371 -14.52 31.53 -1.10
CA THR A 371 -15.87 32.04 -1.37
C THR A 371 -16.52 31.31 -2.54
N MET A 372 -17.85 31.45 -2.66
CA MET A 372 -18.59 30.97 -3.82
C MET A 372 -18.09 31.60 -5.13
N ASP A 373 -17.72 32.87 -5.10
CA ASP A 373 -17.20 33.58 -6.28
C ASP A 373 -15.81 33.03 -6.69
N ASP A 374 -14.96 32.64 -5.73
CA ASP A 374 -13.69 31.95 -6.02
C ASP A 374 -13.93 30.62 -6.70
N LEU A 375 -14.86 29.81 -6.20
CA LEU A 375 -15.22 28.52 -6.81
C LEU A 375 -15.72 28.69 -8.25
N LYS A 376 -16.64 29.63 -8.48
CA LYS A 376 -17.16 29.93 -9.83
C LYS A 376 -16.07 30.41 -10.77
N ARG A 377 -15.21 31.33 -10.30
CA ARG A 377 -14.10 31.85 -11.08
C ARG A 377 -13.13 30.76 -11.50
N VAL A 378 -12.70 29.94 -10.53
CA VAL A 378 -11.70 28.89 -10.75
C VAL A 378 -12.27 27.76 -11.62
N ALA A 379 -13.49 27.31 -11.35
CA ALA A 379 -14.14 26.30 -12.19
C ALA A 379 -14.24 26.77 -13.66
N LYS A 380 -14.73 28.01 -13.89
CA LYS A 380 -14.82 28.58 -15.23
C LYS A 380 -13.48 28.74 -15.92
N GLN A 381 -12.45 29.21 -15.18
CA GLN A 381 -11.11 29.46 -15.72
C GLN A 381 -10.41 28.17 -16.16
N TYR A 382 -10.47 27.11 -15.36
CA TYR A 382 -9.70 25.89 -15.61
C TYR A 382 -10.50 24.81 -16.33
N LEU A 383 -11.75 24.54 -15.93
CA LEU A 383 -12.60 23.52 -16.56
C LEU A 383 -13.30 24.00 -17.82
N GLY A 384 -13.45 25.32 -18.01
CA GLY A 384 -13.91 25.92 -19.26
C GLY A 384 -12.80 26.13 -20.31
N ALA A 385 -11.56 25.75 -19.99
CA ALA A 385 -10.39 25.86 -20.87
C ALA A 385 -10.23 24.61 -21.76
N PRO A 386 -9.33 24.66 -22.77
CA PRO A 386 -8.99 23.51 -23.60
C PRO A 386 -8.55 22.31 -22.76
N LYS A 387 -8.93 21.11 -23.23
CA LYS A 387 -8.70 19.83 -22.56
C LYS A 387 -8.08 18.79 -23.47
N LYS A 388 -7.45 17.77 -22.86
CA LYS A 388 -7.03 16.54 -23.55
C LYS A 388 -7.90 15.38 -23.07
N VAL A 389 -8.45 14.63 -24.02
CA VAL A 389 -9.30 13.46 -23.77
C VAL A 389 -8.54 12.19 -24.17
N PHE A 390 -8.45 11.23 -23.27
CA PHE A 390 -7.84 9.95 -23.50
C PHE A 390 -8.89 8.84 -23.40
N GLU A 391 -9.10 8.18 -24.51
CA GLU A 391 -9.96 7.00 -24.63
C GLU A 391 -9.09 5.76 -24.52
N ILE A 392 -9.10 5.12 -23.38
CA ILE A 392 -8.39 3.85 -23.17
C ILE A 392 -9.34 2.71 -23.43
N GLU A 393 -9.03 1.91 -24.43
CA GLU A 393 -9.77 0.69 -24.78
C GLU A 393 -9.09 -0.54 -24.16
N GLU A 394 -9.85 -1.63 -24.05
CA GLU A 394 -9.30 -2.93 -23.69
C GLU A 394 -8.19 -3.33 -24.69
N GLY A 395 -7.07 -3.82 -24.14
CA GLY A 395 -5.97 -4.25 -24.99
C GLY A 395 -4.83 -4.93 -24.22
N THR A 396 -3.91 -5.51 -24.98
CA THR A 396 -2.69 -6.10 -24.45
C THR A 396 -1.51 -5.27 -24.92
N PRO A 397 -0.81 -4.57 -24.02
CA PRO A 397 0.37 -3.81 -24.37
C PRO A 397 1.47 -4.69 -24.95
N LYS A 398 2.23 -4.14 -25.90
CA LYS A 398 3.44 -4.81 -26.39
C LYS A 398 4.53 -4.70 -25.32
N LYS A 399 5.17 -5.83 -25.02
CA LYS A 399 6.26 -5.94 -24.06
C LYS A 399 7.52 -6.38 -24.79
N ASP A 400 8.61 -5.64 -24.63
CA ASP A 400 9.88 -5.98 -25.24
C ASP A 400 10.77 -6.69 -24.22
N LYS A 401 11.09 -7.97 -24.45
CA LYS A 401 12.07 -8.73 -23.65
C LYS A 401 13.47 -8.23 -23.95
N LEU A 402 14.19 -7.85 -22.91
CA LEU A 402 15.57 -7.41 -23.01
C LEU A 402 16.50 -8.52 -22.49
N PRO A 403 17.50 -8.96 -23.29
CA PRO A 403 18.45 -9.97 -22.85
C PRO A 403 19.33 -9.41 -21.71
N LYS A 404 19.59 -10.25 -20.71
CA LYS A 404 20.42 -9.95 -19.56
C LYS A 404 21.81 -10.56 -19.73
N PRO A 405 22.89 -9.87 -19.37
CA PRO A 405 24.22 -10.44 -19.40
C PRO A 405 24.35 -11.58 -18.37
N LYS A 406 25.09 -12.64 -18.72
CA LYS A 406 25.41 -13.75 -17.81
C LYS A 406 26.54 -13.33 -16.88
N ILE A 407 26.17 -12.85 -15.69
CA ILE A 407 27.12 -12.45 -14.65
C ILE A 407 27.21 -13.48 -13.53
N LYS A 408 28.36 -13.55 -12.89
CA LYS A 408 28.57 -14.37 -11.68
C LYS A 408 28.28 -13.56 -10.43
N SER A 409 27.81 -14.22 -9.39
CA SER A 409 27.52 -13.61 -8.09
C SER A 409 28.72 -12.90 -7.48
N LEU A 410 28.46 -11.83 -6.73
CA LEU A 410 29.44 -11.16 -5.89
C LEU A 410 29.55 -11.91 -4.55
N GLU A 411 30.80 -12.16 -4.10
CA GLU A 411 31.09 -12.76 -2.80
C GLU A 411 31.87 -11.74 -1.99
N SER A 412 31.29 -11.29 -0.89
CA SER A 412 31.95 -10.39 0.07
C SER A 412 32.51 -11.17 1.23
N PRO A 413 33.61 -10.73 1.85
CA PRO A 413 34.13 -11.33 3.07
C PRO A 413 33.09 -11.17 4.19
N LYS A 414 33.04 -12.17 5.07
CA LYS A 414 32.24 -12.10 6.28
C LYS A 414 33.03 -11.37 7.37
N GLY A 415 32.36 -10.48 8.08
CA GLY A 415 32.97 -9.75 9.19
C GLY A 415 32.43 -8.34 9.29
N GLU A 416 32.71 -7.71 10.41
CA GLU A 416 32.37 -6.33 10.69
C GLU A 416 33.53 -5.41 10.34
N SER A 417 33.21 -4.24 9.76
CA SER A 417 34.21 -3.21 9.52
C SER A 417 34.66 -2.52 10.82
N GLU A 418 35.77 -1.78 10.77
CA GLU A 418 36.16 -0.88 11.87
C GLU A 418 35.08 0.18 12.14
N TYR A 419 34.27 0.55 11.13
CA TYR A 419 33.16 1.49 11.28
C TYR A 419 32.03 0.93 12.14
N CYS A 420 31.73 -0.36 12.01
CA CYS A 420 30.77 -1.04 12.87
C CYS A 420 31.17 -0.92 14.35
N GLN A 421 32.45 -1.23 14.66
CA GLN A 421 33.03 -1.09 16.01
C GLN A 421 32.97 0.36 16.52
N TYR A 422 33.22 1.33 15.64
CA TYR A 422 33.13 2.75 15.97
C TYR A 422 31.67 3.14 16.33
N LEU A 423 30.69 2.70 15.52
CA LEU A 423 29.29 3.00 15.75
C LEU A 423 28.78 2.37 17.06
N ASP A 424 29.20 1.15 17.35
CA ASP A 424 28.84 0.43 18.57
C ASP A 424 29.45 1.04 19.84
N ALA A 425 30.59 1.68 19.71
CA ALA A 425 31.21 2.41 20.81
C ALA A 425 30.46 3.69 21.20
N ILE A 426 29.56 4.21 20.34
CA ILE A 426 28.70 5.36 20.68
C ILE A 426 27.66 4.90 21.71
N PRO A 427 27.56 5.53 22.91
CA PRO A 427 26.59 5.12 23.91
C PRO A 427 25.16 5.26 23.40
N ALA A 428 24.37 4.22 23.49
CA ALA A 428 22.94 4.33 23.33
C ALA A 428 22.27 4.97 24.54
N GLY A 429 21.21 5.69 24.34
CA GLY A 429 20.35 6.17 25.41
C GLY A 429 19.68 5.02 26.18
N LYS A 430 18.98 5.34 27.24
CA LYS A 430 18.28 4.34 28.06
C LYS A 430 16.94 3.94 27.40
N LEU A 431 16.79 2.67 27.06
CA LEU A 431 15.50 2.11 26.68
C LEU A 431 14.57 2.03 27.90
N THR A 432 13.42 2.68 27.84
CA THR A 432 12.33 2.52 28.81
C THR A 432 11.17 1.84 28.09
N PRO A 433 10.94 0.52 28.31
CA PRO A 433 9.83 -0.18 27.66
C PRO A 433 8.48 0.42 28.05
N THR A 434 7.64 0.72 27.06
CA THR A 434 6.27 1.15 27.25
C THR A 434 5.32 0.16 26.57
N PHE A 435 4.24 -0.18 27.25
CA PHE A 435 3.29 -1.20 26.83
C PHE A 435 1.92 -0.59 26.53
N ILE A 436 1.08 -1.32 25.79
CA ILE A 436 -0.29 -0.89 25.55
C ILE A 436 -1.08 -1.05 26.84
N ASP A 437 -1.60 0.06 27.34
CA ASP A 437 -2.54 0.03 28.46
C ASP A 437 -3.97 -0.13 27.91
N PHE A 438 -4.57 -1.27 28.19
CA PHE A 438 -5.96 -1.58 27.81
C PHE A 438 -6.96 -1.24 28.90
N SER A 439 -6.53 -0.73 30.05
CA SER A 439 -7.40 -0.43 31.20
C SER A 439 -8.34 0.76 30.97
N ASP A 440 -8.04 1.61 30.01
CA ASP A 440 -8.87 2.74 29.60
C ASP A 440 -9.99 2.34 28.62
N ILE A 441 -10.04 1.07 28.17
CA ILE A 441 -11.13 0.54 27.36
C ILE A 441 -12.27 0.12 28.29
N ASP A 442 -13.41 0.78 28.19
CA ASP A 442 -14.65 0.30 28.82
C ASP A 442 -15.17 -0.90 28.02
N GLN A 443 -15.36 -2.03 28.70
CA GLN A 443 -15.78 -3.30 28.11
C GLN A 443 -17.10 -3.74 28.73
N ASP A 444 -18.09 -4.05 27.89
CA ASP A 444 -19.41 -4.47 28.33
C ASP A 444 -20.03 -5.50 27.38
N ARG A 445 -21.16 -6.03 27.74
CA ARG A 445 -21.94 -6.97 26.95
C ARG A 445 -23.41 -6.61 27.00
N PHE A 446 -24.01 -6.31 25.84
CA PHE A 446 -25.47 -6.03 25.81
C PHE A 446 -26.28 -7.32 25.93
N TYR A 447 -25.89 -8.36 25.19
CA TYR A 447 -26.51 -9.68 25.19
C TYR A 447 -25.40 -10.74 25.02
N GLU A 448 -25.79 -12.02 25.19
CA GLU A 448 -24.88 -13.12 24.81
C GLU A 448 -24.53 -13.00 23.31
N GLY A 449 -23.26 -13.01 22.99
CA GLY A 449 -22.75 -12.82 21.62
C GLY A 449 -22.72 -11.38 21.13
N VAL A 450 -23.06 -10.37 21.96
CA VAL A 450 -22.98 -8.94 21.59
C VAL A 450 -22.11 -8.19 22.59
N SER A 451 -20.87 -7.97 22.25
CA SER A 451 -19.87 -7.28 23.09
C SER A 451 -19.63 -5.86 22.60
N VAL A 452 -19.39 -4.93 23.52
CA VAL A 452 -19.10 -3.53 23.22
C VAL A 452 -17.82 -3.08 23.92
N TYR A 453 -17.00 -2.32 23.19
CA TYR A 453 -15.70 -1.80 23.64
C TYR A 453 -15.65 -0.31 23.30
N CYS A 454 -15.53 0.52 24.33
CA CYS A 454 -15.40 1.98 24.17
C CYS A 454 -14.00 2.45 24.52
N THR A 455 -13.32 3.07 23.56
CA THR A 455 -11.97 3.63 23.71
C THR A 455 -12.04 5.16 23.68
N PRO A 456 -11.41 5.89 24.63
CA PRO A 456 -11.45 7.34 24.64
C PRO A 456 -10.63 7.94 23.49
N ASN A 457 -11.18 8.95 22.80
CA ASN A 457 -10.48 9.82 21.86
C ASN A 457 -10.13 11.15 22.56
N THR A 458 -8.85 11.41 22.73
CA THR A 458 -8.33 12.64 23.32
C THR A 458 -7.74 13.62 22.31
N LYS A 459 -7.88 13.32 21.01
CA LYS A 459 -7.23 14.08 19.92
C LYS A 459 -8.17 15.08 19.24
N ASN A 460 -9.39 14.65 18.98
CA ASN A 460 -10.40 15.45 18.29
C ASN A 460 -11.82 14.97 18.65
N HIS A 461 -12.84 15.53 18.01
CA HIS A 461 -14.25 15.19 18.23
C HIS A 461 -14.85 14.36 17.07
N ILE A 462 -14.04 13.54 16.43
CA ILE A 462 -14.48 12.62 15.39
C ILE A 462 -14.50 11.21 15.98
N PHE A 463 -15.67 10.58 16.05
CA PHE A 463 -15.76 9.19 16.46
C PHE A 463 -15.49 8.22 15.32
N SER A 464 -15.10 7.00 15.67
CA SER A 464 -15.18 5.83 14.78
C SER A 464 -15.94 4.72 15.50
N LEU A 465 -16.83 4.07 14.78
CA LEU A 465 -17.63 2.96 15.26
C LEU A 465 -17.59 1.84 14.24
N ARG A 466 -17.13 0.67 14.65
CA ARG A 466 -17.11 -0.55 13.83
C ARG A 466 -18.04 -1.59 14.43
N LEU A 467 -18.98 -2.07 13.63
CA LEU A 467 -19.76 -3.27 13.91
C LEU A 467 -19.11 -4.44 13.17
N LYS A 468 -18.60 -5.44 13.90
CA LYS A 468 -17.90 -6.60 13.35
C LYS A 468 -18.71 -7.86 13.64
N TYR A 469 -19.37 -8.38 12.63
CA TYR A 469 -20.16 -9.60 12.71
C TYR A 469 -19.32 -10.84 12.37
N GLY A 470 -19.46 -11.92 13.11
CA GLY A 470 -18.70 -13.16 13.00
C GLY A 470 -19.11 -14.07 11.84
N VAL A 471 -19.40 -13.51 10.69
CA VAL A 471 -19.76 -14.22 9.44
C VAL A 471 -19.20 -13.51 8.23
N GLY A 472 -18.73 -14.26 7.25
CA GLY A 472 -18.15 -13.71 6.01
C GLY A 472 -18.50 -14.49 4.76
N THR A 473 -17.77 -14.23 3.68
CA THR A 473 -18.04 -14.81 2.36
C THR A 473 -17.86 -16.33 2.30
N TYR A 474 -17.05 -16.91 3.20
CA TYR A 474 -16.92 -18.36 3.21
C TYR A 474 -18.21 -19.09 3.61
N GLU A 475 -18.94 -18.57 4.60
CA GLU A 475 -20.25 -19.12 5.01
C GLU A 475 -21.39 -18.61 4.15
N LEU A 476 -21.38 -17.33 3.77
CA LEU A 476 -22.42 -16.64 2.99
C LEU A 476 -21.81 -16.00 1.73
N PRO A 477 -21.58 -16.75 0.65
CA PRO A 477 -20.87 -16.22 -0.54
C PRO A 477 -21.53 -14.97 -1.19
N LEU A 478 -22.85 -14.87 -1.16
CA LEU A 478 -23.59 -13.72 -1.68
C LEU A 478 -23.49 -12.46 -0.79
N LEU A 479 -22.91 -12.57 0.39
CA LEU A 479 -22.74 -11.41 1.30
C LEU A 479 -21.79 -10.35 0.71
N GLU A 480 -20.83 -10.75 -0.14
CA GLU A 480 -19.99 -9.81 -0.90
C GLU A 480 -20.83 -8.84 -1.73
N TYR A 481 -21.81 -9.37 -2.44
CA TYR A 481 -22.68 -8.57 -3.32
C TYR A 481 -23.72 -7.78 -2.54
N ALA A 482 -24.22 -8.33 -1.43
CA ALA A 482 -25.08 -7.60 -0.52
C ALA A 482 -24.33 -6.39 0.10
N ALA A 483 -23.09 -6.54 0.50
CA ALA A 483 -22.23 -5.47 1.00
C ALA A 483 -21.99 -4.38 -0.08
N ALA A 484 -21.75 -4.79 -1.33
CA ALA A 484 -21.60 -3.86 -2.45
C ALA A 484 -22.88 -3.07 -2.69
N LEU A 485 -24.05 -3.73 -2.69
CA LEU A 485 -25.34 -3.05 -2.80
C LEU A 485 -25.60 -2.07 -1.65
N MET A 486 -25.24 -2.42 -0.41
CA MET A 486 -25.35 -1.51 0.73
C MET A 486 -24.59 -0.20 0.51
N ASN A 487 -23.42 -0.26 -0.12
CA ASN A 487 -22.66 0.95 -0.43
C ASN A 487 -23.30 1.84 -1.51
N MET A 488 -24.25 1.32 -2.27
CA MET A 488 -24.90 1.99 -3.40
C MET A 488 -26.41 2.18 -3.22
N SER A 489 -26.98 1.74 -2.09
CA SER A 489 -28.42 1.76 -1.84
C SER A 489 -28.86 2.92 -0.94
N GLY A 490 -30.13 3.21 -0.99
CA GLY A 490 -30.84 4.09 -0.06
C GLY A 490 -31.69 3.29 0.95
N ILE A 491 -32.70 3.93 1.54
CA ILE A 491 -33.58 3.35 2.57
C ILE A 491 -35.00 3.18 2.02
N LYS A 492 -35.59 2.00 2.22
CA LYS A 492 -37.02 1.73 1.90
C LYS A 492 -37.95 2.60 2.75
N GLY A 493 -39.03 3.05 2.17
CA GLY A 493 -40.05 3.81 2.89
C GLY A 493 -41.07 4.48 1.95
N THR A 494 -42.02 5.22 2.53
CA THR A 494 -42.99 6.00 1.78
C THR A 494 -43.08 7.41 2.40
N PRO A 495 -42.34 8.42 1.85
CA PRO A 495 -41.38 8.27 0.78
C PRO A 495 -40.11 7.56 1.27
N GLY A 496 -39.42 6.82 0.36
CA GLY A 496 -38.11 6.25 0.61
C GLY A 496 -37.00 7.30 0.45
N ILE A 497 -35.79 7.00 0.95
CA ILE A 497 -34.60 7.85 0.80
C ILE A 497 -33.74 7.28 -0.31
N LYS A 498 -33.42 8.08 -1.33
CA LYS A 498 -32.56 7.69 -2.43
C LYS A 498 -31.07 7.56 -1.98
N PRO A 499 -30.21 6.80 -2.70
CA PRO A 499 -28.79 6.65 -2.33
C PRO A 499 -28.06 7.98 -2.14
N ALA A 500 -28.15 8.90 -3.09
CA ALA A 500 -27.51 10.21 -3.01
C ALA A 500 -28.05 11.06 -1.82
N GLU A 501 -29.33 11.01 -1.55
CA GLU A 501 -29.96 11.69 -0.40
C GLU A 501 -29.52 11.08 0.92
N PHE A 502 -29.38 9.76 1.00
CA PHE A 502 -28.83 9.08 2.19
C PHE A 502 -27.41 9.55 2.48
N ARG A 503 -26.53 9.60 1.45
CA ARG A 503 -25.15 10.10 1.59
C ARG A 503 -25.12 11.58 2.02
N ALA A 504 -25.93 12.43 1.39
CA ALA A 504 -26.03 13.84 1.74
C ALA A 504 -26.53 14.05 3.19
N ASN A 505 -27.52 13.28 3.62
CA ASN A 505 -28.04 13.36 4.99
C ASN A 505 -27.02 12.96 6.05
N LEU A 506 -26.18 11.94 5.76
CA LEU A 506 -25.04 11.60 6.61
C LEU A 506 -23.99 12.72 6.60
N ALA A 507 -23.63 13.22 5.42
CA ALA A 507 -22.61 14.26 5.28
C ALA A 507 -23.00 15.57 6.00
N LYS A 508 -24.29 15.97 5.99
CA LYS A 508 -24.80 17.11 6.80
C LYS A 508 -24.57 16.95 8.29
N LEU A 509 -24.52 15.71 8.79
CA LEU A 509 -24.19 15.40 10.17
C LEU A 509 -22.68 15.24 10.39
N GLY A 510 -21.88 15.46 9.35
CA GLY A 510 -20.46 15.14 9.33
C GLY A 510 -20.19 13.64 9.42
N GLY A 511 -21.11 12.80 8.96
CA GLY A 511 -21.07 11.36 9.04
C GLY A 511 -20.81 10.67 7.70
N LYS A 512 -20.20 9.49 7.75
CA LYS A 512 -20.09 8.55 6.63
C LYS A 512 -20.17 7.12 7.11
N CYS A 513 -20.56 6.21 6.23
CA CYS A 513 -20.56 4.78 6.52
C CYS A 513 -20.13 3.97 5.31
N SER A 514 -19.57 2.80 5.57
CA SER A 514 -19.22 1.81 4.55
C SER A 514 -19.46 0.39 5.05
N TYR A 515 -19.71 -0.51 4.10
CA TYR A 515 -19.97 -1.92 4.33
C TYR A 515 -18.90 -2.73 3.61
N SER A 516 -18.27 -3.69 4.31
CA SER A 516 -17.26 -4.54 3.74
C SER A 516 -17.34 -5.95 4.31
N VAL A 517 -16.77 -6.91 3.59
CA VAL A 517 -16.76 -8.31 4.02
C VAL A 517 -15.43 -8.97 3.71
N SER A 518 -15.00 -9.85 4.58
CA SER A 518 -13.86 -10.75 4.39
C SER A 518 -14.35 -12.20 4.41
N ASP A 519 -13.44 -13.16 4.28
CA ASP A 519 -13.80 -14.59 4.40
C ASP A 519 -14.58 -14.91 5.68
N GLY A 520 -14.25 -14.26 6.78
CA GLY A 520 -14.79 -14.60 8.08
C GLY A 520 -15.65 -13.55 8.75
N TYR A 521 -15.65 -12.31 8.29
CA TYR A 521 -16.31 -11.21 8.99
C TYR A 521 -17.01 -10.25 8.03
N PHE A 522 -18.17 -9.77 8.47
CA PHE A 522 -18.86 -8.61 7.85
C PHE A 522 -18.68 -7.40 8.74
N TYR A 523 -18.36 -6.26 8.13
CA TYR A 523 -18.07 -5.01 8.83
C TYR A 523 -19.01 -3.91 8.40
N VAL A 524 -19.44 -3.11 9.38
CA VAL A 524 -20.05 -1.80 9.17
C VAL A 524 -19.18 -0.77 9.84
N ASP A 525 -18.54 0.08 9.05
CA ASP A 525 -17.69 1.17 9.52
C ASP A 525 -18.44 2.48 9.44
N ILE A 526 -18.51 3.19 10.58
CA ILE A 526 -19.21 4.45 10.74
C ILE A 526 -18.22 5.45 11.33
N GLU A 527 -18.14 6.64 10.75
CA GLU A 527 -17.32 7.73 11.27
C GLU A 527 -18.14 9.02 11.21
N GLY A 528 -17.89 9.94 12.13
CA GLY A 528 -18.58 11.21 12.11
C GLY A 528 -18.31 12.12 13.30
N ASN A 529 -18.95 13.28 13.29
CA ASN A 529 -18.86 14.23 14.37
C ASN A 529 -19.56 13.69 15.63
N GLU A 530 -18.88 13.75 16.75
CA GLU A 530 -19.33 13.21 18.04
C GLU A 530 -20.71 13.73 18.48
N GLU A 531 -20.98 15.01 18.26
CA GLU A 531 -22.25 15.67 18.62
C GLU A 531 -23.45 15.07 17.88
N ASN A 532 -23.22 14.39 16.76
CA ASN A 532 -24.27 13.80 15.92
C ASN A 532 -24.29 12.27 16.00
N LEU A 533 -23.51 11.64 16.92
CA LEU A 533 -23.40 10.19 17.04
C LEU A 533 -24.77 9.49 17.03
N GLU A 534 -25.70 9.95 17.86
CA GLU A 534 -27.05 9.34 17.97
C GLU A 534 -27.79 9.33 16.64
N LYS A 535 -27.80 10.46 15.93
CA LYS A 535 -28.51 10.60 14.65
C LYS A 535 -27.86 9.78 13.54
N ILE A 536 -26.51 9.75 13.51
CA ILE A 536 -25.75 8.99 12.52
C ILE A 536 -25.99 7.49 12.73
N VAL A 537 -25.90 7.00 13.97
CA VAL A 537 -26.15 5.59 14.32
C VAL A 537 -27.59 5.19 13.96
N GLU A 538 -28.59 6.01 14.30
CA GLU A 538 -29.97 5.77 13.97
C GLU A 538 -30.19 5.66 12.45
N MET A 539 -29.62 6.57 11.67
CA MET A 539 -29.74 6.57 10.21
C MET A 539 -29.08 5.34 9.57
N VAL A 540 -27.87 4.98 10.03
CA VAL A 540 -27.17 3.76 9.54
C VAL A 540 -27.93 2.50 9.95
N ASN A 541 -28.48 2.45 11.17
CA ASN A 541 -29.31 1.32 11.60
C ASN A 541 -30.57 1.17 10.72
N LEU A 542 -31.27 2.27 10.40
CA LEU A 542 -32.39 2.23 9.48
C LEU A 542 -32.00 1.73 8.08
N HIS A 543 -30.84 2.13 7.59
CA HIS A 543 -30.29 1.65 6.33
C HIS A 543 -29.98 0.14 6.39
N MET A 544 -29.42 -0.36 7.48
CA MET A 544 -29.15 -1.80 7.65
C MET A 544 -30.43 -2.62 7.74
N MET A 545 -31.48 -2.08 8.38
CA MET A 545 -32.73 -2.80 8.59
C MET A 545 -33.66 -2.76 7.37
N PHE A 546 -33.61 -1.67 6.61
CA PHE A 546 -34.50 -1.41 5.50
C PHE A 546 -33.77 -0.91 4.25
N PRO A 547 -32.74 -1.63 3.76
CA PRO A 547 -32.02 -1.21 2.57
C PRO A 547 -32.94 -1.24 1.35
N ASN A 548 -32.82 -0.24 0.48
CA ASN A 548 -33.56 -0.22 -0.77
C ASN A 548 -32.73 -0.80 -1.91
N PHE A 549 -32.78 -2.11 -2.10
CA PHE A 549 -32.12 -2.80 -3.21
C PHE A 549 -32.98 -2.81 -4.49
N GLU A 550 -34.22 -2.39 -4.41
CA GLU A 550 -35.09 -2.24 -5.56
C GLU A 550 -34.85 -0.86 -6.21
N SER A 551 -34.79 -0.84 -7.53
CA SER A 551 -34.63 0.38 -8.31
C SER A 551 -35.44 0.31 -9.59
N GLU A 552 -35.68 1.46 -10.24
CA GLU A 552 -36.35 1.48 -11.55
C GLU A 552 -35.55 0.59 -12.53
N ASN A 553 -36.24 -0.31 -13.22
CA ASN A 553 -35.71 -1.25 -14.20
C ASN A 553 -34.55 -2.13 -13.66
N ASP A 554 -34.53 -2.40 -12.37
CA ASP A 554 -33.48 -3.21 -11.72
C ASP A 554 -32.04 -2.68 -11.96
N MET A 555 -31.88 -1.39 -12.18
CA MET A 555 -30.61 -0.78 -12.54
C MET A 555 -29.52 -1.04 -11.48
N LEU A 556 -29.86 -0.98 -10.20
CA LEU A 556 -28.90 -1.16 -9.12
C LEU A 556 -28.32 -2.58 -9.11
N ILE A 557 -29.16 -3.60 -9.16
CA ILE A 557 -28.69 -4.99 -9.18
C ILE A 557 -27.98 -5.32 -10.50
N ASN A 558 -28.42 -4.77 -11.63
CA ASN A 558 -27.75 -4.95 -12.91
C ASN A 558 -26.35 -4.30 -12.92
N ASN A 559 -26.17 -3.16 -12.23
CA ASN A 559 -24.87 -2.55 -12.08
C ASN A 559 -23.90 -3.46 -11.29
N ILE A 560 -24.36 -4.03 -10.16
CA ILE A 560 -23.52 -4.99 -9.41
C ILE A 560 -23.17 -6.20 -10.28
N LYS A 561 -24.12 -6.76 -11.00
CA LYS A 561 -23.85 -7.87 -11.93
C LYS A 561 -22.84 -7.48 -13.01
N GLY A 562 -22.95 -6.29 -13.58
CA GLY A 562 -22.00 -5.74 -14.55
C GLY A 562 -20.61 -5.53 -13.96
N GLN A 563 -20.52 -4.98 -12.73
CA GLN A 563 -19.25 -4.83 -12.01
C GLN A 563 -18.57 -6.18 -11.75
N VAL A 564 -19.34 -7.19 -11.31
CA VAL A 564 -18.82 -8.55 -11.11
C VAL A 564 -18.28 -9.12 -12.43
N TYR A 565 -19.04 -8.99 -13.51
CA TYR A 565 -18.63 -9.47 -14.83
C TYR A 565 -17.34 -8.77 -15.31
N SER A 566 -17.28 -7.45 -15.18
CA SER A 566 -16.09 -6.67 -15.51
C SER A 566 -14.88 -7.09 -14.69
N SER A 567 -15.05 -7.24 -13.37
CA SER A 567 -13.98 -7.68 -12.47
C SER A 567 -13.42 -9.05 -12.87
N ARG A 568 -14.27 -10.01 -13.27
CA ARG A 568 -13.79 -11.33 -13.74
C ARG A 568 -12.96 -11.23 -14.99
N LYS A 569 -13.33 -10.38 -15.96
CA LYS A 569 -12.51 -10.13 -17.16
C LYS A 569 -11.14 -9.52 -16.81
N VAL A 570 -11.08 -8.62 -15.84
CA VAL A 570 -9.82 -8.03 -15.36
C VAL A 570 -8.95 -9.09 -14.68
N GLU A 571 -9.54 -9.91 -13.79
CA GLU A 571 -8.85 -10.99 -13.09
C GLU A 571 -8.15 -11.95 -14.06
N GLU A 572 -8.80 -12.34 -15.15
CA GLU A 572 -8.25 -13.24 -16.16
C GLU A 572 -7.02 -12.66 -16.91
N ARG A 573 -6.87 -11.34 -16.92
CA ARG A 573 -5.81 -10.63 -17.67
C ARG A 573 -4.71 -10.07 -16.76
N ASN A 574 -4.96 -9.96 -15.48
CA ASN A 574 -4.00 -9.45 -14.52
C ASN A 574 -3.15 -10.58 -13.95
N THR A 575 -1.87 -10.60 -14.30
CA THR A 575 -0.94 -11.68 -13.92
C THR A 575 -0.77 -11.82 -12.40
N ASP A 576 -0.93 -10.75 -11.62
CA ASP A 576 -0.89 -10.80 -10.15
C ASP A 576 -2.11 -11.52 -9.60
N ILE A 577 -3.30 -11.18 -10.10
CA ILE A 577 -4.55 -11.81 -9.66
C ILE A 577 -4.59 -13.29 -10.08
N VAL A 578 -4.10 -13.62 -11.28
CA VAL A 578 -3.99 -15.01 -11.72
C VAL A 578 -3.02 -15.80 -10.84
N ALA A 579 -1.89 -15.21 -10.46
CA ALA A 579 -0.94 -15.82 -9.53
C ALA A 579 -1.56 -16.04 -8.14
N ASP A 580 -2.31 -15.06 -7.61
CA ASP A 580 -3.03 -15.18 -6.34
C ASP A 580 -4.10 -16.28 -6.41
N ALA A 581 -4.81 -16.39 -7.53
CA ALA A 581 -5.80 -17.45 -7.76
C ALA A 581 -5.14 -18.84 -7.79
N ALA A 582 -4.00 -18.96 -8.46
CA ALA A 582 -3.23 -20.22 -8.51
C ALA A 582 -2.68 -20.58 -7.11
N PHE A 583 -2.15 -19.60 -6.37
CA PHE A 583 -1.68 -19.77 -4.99
C PHE A 583 -2.82 -20.23 -4.07
N ASP A 584 -3.97 -19.58 -4.18
CA ASP A 584 -5.16 -19.91 -3.38
C ASP A 584 -5.69 -21.31 -3.71
N TYR A 585 -5.68 -21.71 -5.00
CA TYR A 585 -6.01 -23.08 -5.41
C TYR A 585 -5.06 -24.13 -4.82
N VAL A 586 -3.76 -23.89 -4.90
CA VAL A 586 -2.76 -24.79 -4.31
C VAL A 586 -3.00 -24.94 -2.80
N ARG A 587 -3.46 -23.88 -2.14
CA ARG A 587 -3.67 -23.83 -0.69
C ARG A 587 -4.98 -24.45 -0.23
N TYR A 588 -6.07 -24.22 -0.97
CA TYR A 588 -7.44 -24.57 -0.56
C TYR A 588 -8.14 -25.55 -1.50
N GLY A 589 -7.57 -25.90 -2.65
CA GLY A 589 -8.14 -26.81 -3.63
C GLY A 589 -9.56 -26.38 -4.05
N GLU A 590 -10.50 -27.31 -3.99
CA GLU A 590 -11.91 -27.07 -4.31
C GLU A 590 -12.61 -26.06 -3.37
N ASN A 591 -11.99 -25.70 -2.25
CA ASN A 591 -12.50 -24.67 -1.34
C ASN A 591 -12.01 -23.27 -1.73
N SER A 592 -11.15 -23.13 -2.75
CA SER A 592 -10.75 -21.84 -3.26
C SER A 592 -11.95 -21.05 -3.81
N PRO A 593 -12.14 -19.78 -3.44
CA PRO A 593 -13.19 -18.95 -4.03
C PRO A 593 -13.03 -18.80 -5.53
N TYR A 594 -11.80 -18.80 -6.04
CA TYR A 594 -11.53 -18.68 -7.47
C TYR A 594 -12.05 -19.88 -8.28
N ILE A 595 -11.99 -21.09 -7.71
CA ILE A 595 -12.54 -22.30 -8.35
C ILE A 595 -14.07 -22.31 -8.32
N LYS A 596 -14.67 -21.80 -7.24
CA LYS A 596 -16.14 -21.73 -7.09
C LYS A 596 -16.79 -20.62 -7.90
N ARG A 597 -16.03 -19.61 -8.32
CA ARG A 597 -16.54 -18.43 -9.03
C ARG A 597 -17.33 -18.72 -10.32
N PRO A 598 -16.96 -19.68 -11.19
CA PRO A 598 -17.75 -19.96 -12.39
C PRO A 598 -19.20 -20.42 -12.06
N ALA A 599 -19.36 -21.32 -11.10
CA ALA A 599 -20.69 -21.75 -10.65
C ALA A 599 -21.42 -20.62 -9.91
N LEU A 600 -20.70 -19.90 -9.03
CA LEU A 600 -21.25 -18.74 -8.34
C LEU A 600 -21.62 -17.62 -9.32
N MET A 601 -20.95 -17.50 -10.48
CA MET A 601 -21.28 -16.51 -11.49
C MET A 601 -22.68 -16.71 -12.09
N GLU A 602 -23.08 -17.94 -12.33
CA GLU A 602 -24.45 -18.24 -12.78
C GLU A 602 -25.47 -17.81 -11.70
N GLU A 603 -25.16 -18.08 -10.42
CA GLU A 603 -25.99 -17.67 -9.30
C GLU A 603 -26.06 -16.16 -9.17
N VAL A 604 -24.92 -15.46 -9.31
CA VAL A 604 -24.85 -13.98 -9.29
C VAL A 604 -25.69 -13.37 -10.41
N LEU A 605 -25.62 -13.91 -11.64
CA LEU A 605 -26.43 -13.37 -12.75
C LEU A 605 -27.94 -13.53 -12.54
N GLN A 606 -28.35 -14.52 -11.74
CA GLN A 606 -29.74 -14.78 -11.41
C GLN A 606 -30.18 -14.20 -10.06
N MET A 607 -29.26 -13.64 -9.27
CA MET A 607 -29.59 -13.10 -7.95
C MET A 607 -30.58 -11.94 -8.06
N THR A 608 -31.47 -11.86 -7.05
CA THR A 608 -32.50 -10.85 -6.93
C THR A 608 -32.25 -9.92 -5.73
N PRO A 609 -32.79 -8.70 -5.72
CA PRO A 609 -32.72 -7.80 -4.56
C PRO A 609 -33.19 -8.48 -3.27
N SER A 610 -34.26 -9.23 -3.30
CA SER A 610 -34.84 -9.93 -2.13
C SER A 610 -33.92 -11.02 -1.58
N GLN A 611 -33.20 -11.77 -2.44
CA GLN A 611 -32.23 -12.76 -1.98
C GLN A 611 -31.07 -12.10 -1.24
N LEU A 612 -30.53 -10.99 -1.77
CA LEU A 612 -29.41 -10.25 -1.14
C LEU A 612 -29.84 -9.60 0.17
N GLU A 613 -31.06 -9.06 0.24
CA GLU A 613 -31.63 -8.56 1.48
C GLU A 613 -31.78 -9.67 2.53
N GLY A 614 -32.23 -10.86 2.12
CA GLY A 614 -32.33 -12.03 2.96
C GLY A 614 -30.96 -12.50 3.49
N VAL A 615 -29.91 -12.44 2.67
CA VAL A 615 -28.53 -12.75 3.08
C VAL A 615 -28.02 -11.72 4.09
N LEU A 616 -28.25 -10.43 3.84
CA LEU A 616 -27.88 -9.36 4.77
C LEU A 616 -28.55 -9.52 6.13
N HIS A 617 -29.85 -9.86 6.16
CA HIS A 617 -30.57 -10.06 7.43
C HIS A 617 -30.05 -11.26 8.23
N GLN A 618 -29.49 -12.28 7.57
CA GLN A 618 -28.87 -13.40 8.27
C GLN A 618 -27.66 -12.99 9.12
N VAL A 619 -26.95 -11.91 8.73
CA VAL A 619 -25.79 -11.40 9.47
C VAL A 619 -26.14 -11.12 10.95
N GLN A 620 -27.36 -10.69 11.23
CA GLN A 620 -27.82 -10.36 12.60
C GLN A 620 -27.94 -11.61 13.51
N ASN A 621 -27.86 -12.83 12.95
CA ASN A 621 -27.89 -14.07 13.72
C ASN A 621 -26.50 -14.52 14.20
N TYR A 622 -25.44 -13.74 13.93
CA TYR A 622 -24.08 -14.05 14.32
C TYR A 622 -23.59 -13.12 15.43
N GLU A 623 -22.55 -13.54 16.16
CA GLU A 623 -21.96 -12.70 17.20
C GLU A 623 -21.49 -11.35 16.64
N LEU A 624 -21.54 -10.34 17.49
CA LEU A 624 -21.22 -8.97 17.15
C LEU A 624 -20.22 -8.40 18.15
N GLU A 625 -19.08 -7.93 17.66
CA GLU A 625 -18.18 -7.05 18.40
C GLU A 625 -18.43 -5.60 17.95
N ILE A 626 -18.72 -4.73 18.89
CA ILE A 626 -18.91 -3.29 18.67
C ILE A 626 -17.70 -2.54 19.21
N HIS A 627 -16.96 -1.87 18.32
CA HIS A 627 -15.78 -1.10 18.66
C HIS A 627 -16.04 0.39 18.43
N TYR A 628 -16.14 1.14 19.52
CA TYR A 628 -16.26 2.59 19.48
C TYR A 628 -14.96 3.24 19.93
N ALA A 629 -14.54 4.31 19.24
CA ALA A 629 -13.49 5.22 19.69
C ALA A 629 -13.94 6.66 19.50
N GLY A 630 -14.10 7.41 20.60
CA GLY A 630 -14.64 8.75 20.57
C GLY A 630 -14.45 9.49 21.90
N ALA A 631 -14.90 10.75 21.96
CA ALA A 631 -14.73 11.62 23.11
C ALA A 631 -15.90 11.58 24.11
N LEU A 632 -17.06 11.01 23.70
CA LEU A 632 -18.21 10.89 24.62
C LEU A 632 -17.94 9.87 25.73
N PRO A 633 -18.55 10.08 26.92
CA PRO A 633 -18.49 9.11 28.01
C PRO A 633 -19.03 7.75 27.59
N ALA A 634 -18.33 6.67 27.94
CA ALA A 634 -18.71 5.31 27.54
C ALA A 634 -20.17 4.93 27.91
N LEU A 635 -20.69 5.40 29.06
CA LEU A 635 -22.06 5.15 29.47
C LEU A 635 -23.08 5.75 28.47
N ASP A 636 -22.83 6.99 28.04
CA ASP A 636 -23.72 7.68 27.08
C ASP A 636 -23.71 6.97 25.74
N VAL A 637 -22.52 6.59 25.27
CA VAL A 637 -22.35 5.81 24.02
C VAL A 637 -23.09 4.47 24.09
N LYS A 638 -22.91 3.72 25.19
CA LYS A 638 -23.59 2.43 25.38
C LYS A 638 -25.12 2.61 25.39
N ASN A 639 -25.64 3.65 26.00
CA ASN A 639 -27.09 3.94 25.98
C ASN A 639 -27.58 4.26 24.56
N ILE A 640 -26.82 5.07 23.80
CA ILE A 640 -27.15 5.35 22.39
C ILE A 640 -27.15 4.08 21.56
N LEU A 641 -26.08 3.28 21.63
CA LEU A 641 -25.94 2.04 20.85
C LEU A 641 -27.04 1.03 21.21
N TYR A 642 -27.32 0.85 22.50
CA TYR A 642 -28.36 -0.06 22.98
C TYR A 642 -29.76 0.34 22.51
N THR A 643 -30.05 1.65 22.43
CA THR A 643 -31.38 2.15 22.04
C THR A 643 -31.56 2.32 20.56
N LYS A 644 -30.49 2.61 19.79
CA LYS A 644 -30.55 2.95 18.37
C LYS A 644 -30.17 1.80 17.44
N LEU A 645 -29.39 0.83 17.91
CA LEU A 645 -29.09 -0.36 17.08
C LEU A 645 -30.16 -1.43 17.30
N SER A 646 -30.60 -2.03 16.19
CA SER A 646 -31.47 -3.20 16.21
C SER A 646 -30.65 -4.46 16.52
N LEU A 647 -30.47 -4.75 17.81
CA LEU A 647 -29.65 -5.87 18.27
C LEU A 647 -30.46 -7.14 18.44
N ASN A 648 -29.98 -8.26 17.91
CA ASN A 648 -30.61 -9.55 18.08
C ASN A 648 -30.21 -10.19 19.43
N GLN A 649 -31.22 -10.50 20.29
CA GLN A 649 -31.01 -11.16 21.58
C GLN A 649 -30.66 -12.66 21.46
N HIS A 650 -30.95 -13.28 20.31
CA HIS A 650 -30.79 -14.72 20.06
C HIS A 650 -29.72 -14.96 18.99
N VAL A 651 -28.54 -14.42 19.19
CA VAL A 651 -27.44 -14.63 18.26
C VAL A 651 -26.88 -16.05 18.38
N ARG A 652 -26.36 -16.58 17.28
CA ARG A 652 -25.64 -17.86 17.27
C ARG A 652 -24.36 -17.70 18.08
N PRO A 653 -24.04 -18.56 19.08
CA PRO A 653 -22.85 -18.45 19.93
C PRO A 653 -21.60 -18.90 19.18
N THR A 654 -21.30 -18.28 18.01
CA THR A 654 -20.11 -18.53 17.24
C THR A 654 -19.04 -17.57 17.70
N LYS A 655 -18.01 -18.08 18.41
CA LYS A 655 -16.91 -17.25 18.93
C LYS A 655 -15.87 -16.89 17.88
N SER A 656 -15.90 -17.50 16.73
CA SER A 656 -15.05 -17.17 15.58
C SER A 656 -15.68 -17.70 14.30
N PRO A 657 -15.40 -17.07 13.17
CA PRO A 657 -15.87 -17.53 11.86
C PRO A 657 -15.40 -18.94 11.56
N VAL A 658 -16.16 -19.63 10.71
CA VAL A 658 -15.74 -20.93 10.17
C VAL A 658 -14.50 -20.72 9.31
N GLU A 659 -13.47 -21.54 9.57
CA GLU A 659 -12.23 -21.49 8.80
C GLU A 659 -12.35 -22.28 7.51
N ARG A 660 -11.77 -21.73 6.44
CA ARG A 660 -11.68 -22.43 5.16
C ARG A 660 -10.69 -23.60 5.29
N PRO A 661 -11.10 -24.85 4.97
CA PRO A 661 -10.21 -26.00 5.03
C PRO A 661 -9.04 -25.86 4.06
N VAL A 662 -7.83 -26.15 4.51
CA VAL A 662 -6.62 -26.18 3.67
C VAL A 662 -6.39 -27.57 3.09
N VAL A 663 -5.76 -27.66 1.93
CA VAL A 663 -5.23 -28.92 1.37
C VAL A 663 -3.91 -29.24 2.08
N PRO A 664 -3.79 -30.37 2.79
CA PRO A 664 -2.55 -30.73 3.46
C PRO A 664 -1.42 -31.00 2.46
N ILE A 665 -0.23 -30.50 2.76
CA ILE A 665 1.00 -30.76 1.98
C ILE A 665 1.67 -32.01 2.59
N THR A 666 1.44 -33.17 1.95
CA THR A 666 1.94 -34.48 2.44
C THR A 666 3.11 -35.03 1.64
N GLU A 667 3.37 -34.49 0.47
CA GLU A 667 4.45 -34.88 -0.45
C GLU A 667 4.96 -33.65 -1.23
N ASN A 668 6.16 -33.77 -1.81
CA ASN A 668 6.69 -32.73 -2.66
C ASN A 668 5.91 -32.67 -3.97
N LYS A 669 5.45 -31.47 -4.35
CA LYS A 669 4.71 -31.19 -5.57
C LYS A 669 5.18 -29.93 -6.25
N ILE A 670 5.13 -29.94 -7.59
CA ILE A 670 5.34 -28.74 -8.41
C ILE A 670 4.08 -28.52 -9.23
N TYR A 671 3.55 -27.31 -9.12
CA TYR A 671 2.50 -26.81 -9.99
C TYR A 671 3.13 -25.81 -10.96
N PHE A 672 2.83 -25.93 -12.25
CA PHE A 672 3.29 -24.98 -13.25
C PHE A 672 2.08 -24.42 -13.99
N LEU A 673 1.95 -23.09 -13.96
CA LEU A 673 0.96 -22.34 -14.71
C LEU A 673 1.67 -21.56 -15.82
N PRO A 674 1.59 -22.02 -17.08
CA PRO A 674 2.29 -21.36 -18.18
C PRO A 674 1.61 -20.05 -18.59
N ASP A 675 2.39 -18.99 -18.69
CA ASP A 675 1.98 -17.72 -19.27
C ASP A 675 3.14 -17.09 -20.05
N ALA A 676 3.08 -17.20 -21.38
CA ALA A 676 4.11 -16.67 -22.28
C ALA A 676 4.14 -15.13 -22.37
N SER A 677 3.16 -14.44 -21.83
CA SER A 677 3.08 -12.97 -21.83
C SER A 677 3.88 -12.33 -20.69
N MET A 678 4.22 -13.10 -19.65
CA MET A 678 4.94 -12.61 -18.49
C MET A 678 6.40 -12.30 -18.79
N GLN A 679 6.87 -11.17 -18.29
CA GLN A 679 8.28 -10.80 -18.29
C GLN A 679 9.02 -11.36 -17.07
N GLN A 680 8.33 -11.41 -15.94
CA GLN A 680 8.84 -11.93 -14.68
C GLN A 680 8.07 -13.19 -14.28
N ALA A 681 8.78 -14.27 -14.01
CA ALA A 681 8.19 -15.48 -13.43
C ALA A 681 8.00 -15.30 -11.90
N LYS A 682 6.94 -15.90 -11.38
CA LYS A 682 6.59 -15.91 -9.94
C LYS A 682 6.72 -17.32 -9.42
N VAL A 683 7.54 -17.50 -8.38
CA VAL A 683 7.77 -18.81 -7.76
C VAL A 683 7.39 -18.73 -6.29
N TYR A 684 6.47 -19.59 -5.85
CA TYR A 684 6.03 -19.72 -4.47
C TYR A 684 6.49 -21.04 -3.88
N PHE A 685 6.89 -21.02 -2.60
CA PHE A 685 7.29 -22.21 -1.82
C PHE A 685 6.38 -22.29 -0.61
N LEU A 686 5.66 -23.41 -0.47
CA LEU A 686 4.67 -23.60 0.59
C LEU A 686 5.03 -24.82 1.44
N ILE A 687 5.00 -24.63 2.77
CA ILE A 687 5.14 -25.71 3.76
C ILE A 687 4.03 -25.54 4.80
N ASP A 688 3.38 -26.62 5.19
CA ASP A 688 2.44 -26.59 6.30
C ASP A 688 3.17 -26.47 7.63
N GLY A 689 2.68 -25.54 8.45
CA GLY A 689 3.17 -25.39 9.82
C GLY A 689 2.33 -26.19 10.81
N GLU A 690 2.63 -26.03 12.08
CA GLU A 690 1.89 -26.64 13.19
C GLU A 690 0.81 -25.69 13.74
N PRO A 691 -0.13 -26.19 14.55
CA PRO A 691 -1.06 -25.34 15.26
C PRO A 691 -0.33 -24.26 16.08
N TYR A 692 -0.70 -22.99 15.88
CA TYR A 692 -0.06 -21.88 16.55
C TYR A 692 -0.18 -21.97 18.06
N ASN A 693 0.96 -21.87 18.73
CA ASN A 693 1.06 -21.83 20.18
C ASN A 693 1.71 -20.50 20.60
N VAL A 694 1.00 -19.72 21.40
CA VAL A 694 1.47 -18.43 21.89
C VAL A 694 2.83 -18.49 22.63
N LYS A 695 3.16 -19.64 23.23
CA LYS A 695 4.45 -19.86 23.92
C LYS A 695 5.64 -19.94 22.96
N GLU A 696 5.39 -20.21 21.69
CA GLU A 696 6.41 -20.27 20.64
C GLU A 696 6.49 -18.96 19.81
N ALA A 697 5.68 -17.97 20.16
CA ALA A 697 5.57 -16.74 19.37
C ALA A 697 6.93 -16.11 19.04
N VAL A 698 7.86 -16.03 19.99
CA VAL A 698 9.19 -15.43 19.78
C VAL A 698 10.11 -16.30 18.92
N ASN A 699 9.91 -17.64 18.87
CA ASN A 699 10.66 -18.51 17.98
C ASN A 699 10.25 -18.30 16.52
N TYR A 700 8.94 -18.15 16.26
CA TYR A 700 8.43 -17.76 14.93
C TYR A 700 9.02 -16.39 14.50
N MET A 701 9.01 -15.43 15.41
CA MET A 701 9.56 -14.09 15.14
C MET A 701 11.06 -14.16 14.83
N ALA A 702 11.83 -14.92 15.63
CA ALA A 702 13.27 -15.04 15.45
C ALA A 702 13.64 -15.74 14.13
N PHE A 703 12.94 -16.83 13.79
CA PHE A 703 13.13 -17.49 12.50
C PHE A 703 12.76 -16.57 11.33
N ASN A 704 11.60 -15.91 11.39
CA ASN A 704 11.16 -15.01 10.33
C ASN A 704 12.16 -13.86 10.11
N GLU A 705 12.70 -13.28 11.19
CA GLU A 705 13.70 -12.22 11.11
C GLU A 705 15.01 -12.73 10.50
N TYR A 706 15.48 -13.89 10.94
CA TYR A 706 16.71 -14.48 10.42
C TYR A 706 16.58 -14.90 8.96
N PHE A 707 15.51 -15.59 8.62
CA PHE A 707 15.32 -16.18 7.29
C PHE A 707 14.82 -15.17 6.26
N GLY A 708 13.84 -14.34 6.63
CA GLY A 708 13.13 -13.47 5.70
C GLY A 708 13.08 -11.99 6.12
N GLY A 709 13.87 -11.56 7.09
CA GLY A 709 13.84 -10.22 7.71
C GLY A 709 14.34 -9.09 6.81
N GLY A 710 13.60 -8.74 5.76
CA GLY A 710 13.93 -7.62 4.86
C GLY A 710 15.30 -7.77 4.21
N PHE A 711 16.03 -6.68 4.04
CA PHE A 711 17.36 -6.67 3.38
C PHE A 711 18.44 -7.43 4.15
N SER A 712 18.30 -7.62 5.46
CA SER A 712 19.24 -8.37 6.28
C SER A 712 18.90 -9.85 6.38
N GLY A 713 17.72 -10.27 5.94
CA GLY A 713 17.27 -11.66 5.97
C GLY A 713 18.02 -12.54 4.97
N LEU A 714 18.17 -13.81 5.33
CA LEU A 714 18.94 -14.77 4.56
C LEU A 714 18.48 -14.90 3.11
N VAL A 715 17.17 -14.95 2.87
CA VAL A 715 16.59 -15.11 1.52
C VAL A 715 16.92 -13.92 0.63
N MET A 716 16.71 -12.71 1.12
CA MET A 716 16.99 -11.50 0.35
C MET A 716 18.49 -11.39 0.03
N ASN A 717 19.31 -11.65 1.04
CA ASN A 717 20.76 -11.60 0.92
C ASN A 717 21.28 -12.62 -0.11
N GLU A 718 20.86 -13.88 -0.04
CA GLU A 718 21.37 -14.92 -0.93
C GLU A 718 20.83 -14.83 -2.36
N ILE A 719 19.60 -14.35 -2.56
CA ILE A 719 18.96 -14.33 -3.89
C ILE A 719 19.15 -12.98 -4.58
N ARG A 720 18.87 -11.87 -3.87
CA ARG A 720 18.97 -10.53 -4.45
C ARG A 720 20.36 -9.94 -4.36
N GLU A 721 20.87 -9.76 -3.14
CA GLU A 721 22.09 -8.96 -2.92
C GLU A 721 23.33 -9.65 -3.51
N LYS A 722 23.50 -10.95 -3.29
CA LYS A 722 24.67 -11.69 -3.79
C LYS A 722 24.55 -12.12 -5.25
N ARG A 723 23.34 -12.49 -5.71
CA ARG A 723 23.17 -13.14 -7.03
C ARG A 723 22.36 -12.32 -8.03
N SER A 724 21.71 -11.26 -7.59
CA SER A 724 20.87 -10.41 -8.45
C SER A 724 19.87 -11.23 -9.28
N MET A 725 19.29 -12.26 -8.67
CA MET A 725 18.36 -13.16 -9.34
C MET A 725 16.93 -12.63 -9.31
N ALA A 726 16.58 -11.79 -8.33
CA ALA A 726 15.23 -11.30 -8.12
C ALA A 726 15.23 -9.89 -7.52
N TYR A 727 14.24 -9.08 -7.87
CA TYR A 727 13.98 -7.83 -7.17
C TYR A 727 13.30 -8.08 -5.82
N THR A 728 12.34 -9.01 -5.78
CA THR A 728 11.60 -9.39 -4.58
C THR A 728 11.81 -10.87 -4.26
N ALA A 729 12.29 -11.15 -3.05
CA ALA A 729 12.38 -12.49 -2.50
C ALA A 729 12.14 -12.46 -0.99
N TYR A 730 11.35 -13.40 -0.47
CA TYR A 730 11.09 -13.51 0.97
C TYR A 730 10.72 -14.93 1.39
N GLY A 731 10.71 -15.19 2.70
CA GLY A 731 10.21 -16.43 3.27
C GLY A 731 9.88 -16.25 4.75
N TYR A 732 8.64 -16.59 5.14
CA TYR A 732 8.22 -16.43 6.52
C TYR A 732 7.05 -17.37 6.88
N PHE A 733 6.92 -17.69 8.16
CA PHE A 733 5.70 -18.26 8.71
C PHE A 733 4.68 -17.17 9.02
N SER A 734 3.49 -17.29 8.44
CA SER A 734 2.37 -16.41 8.77
C SER A 734 1.87 -16.70 10.20
N ARG A 735 1.58 -15.63 10.94
CA ARG A 735 0.94 -15.73 12.24
C ARG A 735 -0.51 -16.19 12.07
N ALA A 736 -0.92 -17.24 12.81
CA ALA A 736 -2.31 -17.63 12.85
C ALA A 736 -3.16 -16.54 13.55
N PRO A 737 -4.40 -16.27 13.11
CA PRO A 737 -5.27 -15.26 13.74
C PRO A 737 -5.76 -15.67 15.14
N LYS A 738 -5.74 -16.96 15.47
CA LYS A 738 -6.10 -17.46 16.81
C LYS A 738 -5.22 -18.61 17.26
N GLN A 739 -5.24 -18.87 18.56
CA GLN A 739 -4.57 -20.00 19.19
C GLN A 739 -5.06 -21.34 18.58
N GLY A 740 -4.13 -22.26 18.29
CA GLY A 740 -4.42 -23.61 17.78
C GLY A 740 -4.72 -23.68 16.27
N GLN A 741 -4.78 -22.56 15.56
CA GLN A 741 -4.91 -22.53 14.10
C GLN A 741 -3.57 -22.85 13.43
N LEU A 742 -3.59 -23.53 12.26
CA LEU A 742 -2.37 -23.88 11.54
C LEU A 742 -1.60 -22.65 11.08
N THR A 743 -0.30 -22.63 11.37
CA THR A 743 0.65 -21.68 10.76
C THR A 743 1.02 -22.16 9.37
N LYS A 744 1.57 -21.27 8.56
CA LYS A 744 1.92 -21.55 7.15
C LYS A 744 3.23 -20.87 6.81
N PHE A 745 4.17 -21.62 6.24
CA PHE A 745 5.33 -21.01 5.60
C PHE A 745 4.99 -20.64 4.16
N THR A 746 5.36 -19.45 3.78
CA THR A 746 5.29 -18.95 2.41
C THR A 746 6.63 -18.34 2.02
N GLY A 747 7.24 -18.92 1.00
CA GLY A 747 8.39 -18.35 0.30
C GLY A 747 7.96 -17.81 -1.04
N TYR A 748 8.68 -16.80 -1.54
CA TYR A 748 8.42 -16.18 -2.84
C TYR A 748 9.70 -15.69 -3.49
N VAL A 749 9.78 -15.84 -4.82
CA VAL A 749 10.83 -15.25 -5.66
C VAL A 749 10.19 -14.76 -6.96
N GLY A 750 10.32 -13.46 -7.25
CA GLY A 750 9.99 -12.88 -8.55
C GLY A 750 11.25 -12.73 -9.39
N THR A 751 11.41 -13.52 -10.45
CA THR A 751 12.64 -13.63 -11.24
C THR A 751 12.38 -13.70 -12.75
N GLN A 752 13.41 -13.44 -13.54
CA GLN A 752 13.31 -13.67 -15.00
C GLN A 752 13.12 -15.14 -15.34
N SER A 753 12.46 -15.39 -16.46
CA SER A 753 12.14 -16.74 -16.89
C SER A 753 13.37 -17.65 -17.04
N ASP A 754 14.51 -17.12 -17.52
CA ASP A 754 15.78 -17.87 -17.71
C ASP A 754 16.55 -18.09 -16.39
N LYS A 755 16.09 -17.55 -15.27
CA LYS A 755 16.68 -17.66 -13.92
C LYS A 755 15.87 -18.51 -12.96
N VAL A 756 14.70 -18.98 -13.37
CA VAL A 756 13.77 -19.70 -12.49
C VAL A 756 14.41 -20.94 -11.87
N ALA A 757 15.07 -21.78 -12.69
CA ALA A 757 15.70 -22.98 -12.19
C ALA A 757 16.80 -22.67 -11.17
N ASP A 758 17.71 -21.72 -11.49
CA ASP A 758 18.78 -21.29 -10.59
C ASP A 758 18.22 -20.71 -9.27
N ALA A 759 17.14 -19.91 -9.35
CA ALA A 759 16.50 -19.33 -8.18
C ALA A 759 15.82 -20.37 -7.29
N ILE A 760 15.19 -21.38 -7.90
CA ILE A 760 14.62 -22.54 -7.17
C ILE A 760 15.73 -23.32 -6.48
N ASP A 761 16.84 -23.62 -7.16
CA ASP A 761 17.96 -24.35 -6.59
C ASP A 761 18.56 -23.63 -5.40
N VAL A 762 18.77 -22.32 -5.49
CA VAL A 762 19.27 -21.51 -4.38
C VAL A 762 18.26 -21.53 -3.22
N TYR A 763 16.98 -21.29 -3.49
CA TYR A 763 15.95 -21.25 -2.45
C TYR A 763 15.81 -22.60 -1.75
N MET A 764 15.78 -23.72 -2.50
CA MET A 764 15.74 -25.07 -1.96
C MET A 764 16.99 -25.39 -1.13
N SER A 765 18.16 -24.92 -1.56
CA SER A 765 19.38 -25.06 -0.76
C SER A 765 19.28 -24.37 0.60
N LEU A 766 18.60 -23.20 0.69
CA LEU A 766 18.35 -22.51 1.95
C LEU A 766 17.37 -23.28 2.86
N LEU A 767 16.38 -23.94 2.27
CA LEU A 767 15.41 -24.77 3.01
C LEU A 767 16.00 -26.09 3.48
N ASP A 768 16.92 -26.70 2.71
CA ASP A 768 17.52 -27.98 3.03
C ASP A 768 18.74 -27.87 3.96
N SER A 769 19.53 -26.80 3.80
CA SER A 769 20.78 -26.57 4.52
C SER A 769 20.96 -25.08 4.81
N MET A 770 20.15 -24.56 5.74
CA MET A 770 20.18 -23.15 6.13
C MET A 770 21.58 -22.74 6.62
N PRO A 771 22.24 -21.76 5.97
CA PRO A 771 23.49 -21.19 6.46
C PRO A 771 23.35 -20.68 7.90
N GLN A 772 24.41 -20.77 8.69
CA GLN A 772 24.39 -20.46 10.13
C GLN A 772 25.31 -19.28 10.43
N TYR A 773 24.72 -18.18 10.91
CA TYR A 773 25.39 -16.95 11.30
C TYR A 773 24.99 -16.56 12.74
N PRO A 774 25.50 -17.26 13.77
CA PRO A 774 25.13 -17.01 15.16
C PRO A 774 25.48 -15.61 15.65
N GLU A 775 26.45 -14.95 15.02
CA GLU A 775 26.82 -13.56 15.28
C GLU A 775 25.68 -12.56 15.05
N THR A 776 24.72 -12.86 14.21
CA THR A 776 23.56 -11.97 13.92
C THR A 776 22.54 -11.94 15.05
N MET A 777 22.66 -12.82 16.05
CA MET A 777 21.59 -13.00 17.03
C MET A 777 21.36 -11.77 17.92
N GLU A 778 22.37 -10.96 18.19
CA GLU A 778 22.23 -9.73 18.96
C GLU A 778 21.39 -8.68 18.20
N ASN A 779 21.66 -8.55 16.90
CA ASN A 779 20.88 -7.67 16.02
C ASN A 779 19.41 -8.12 15.96
N ILE A 780 19.17 -9.42 15.80
CA ILE A 780 17.82 -10.01 15.79
C ILE A 780 17.08 -9.69 17.09
N ARG A 781 17.71 -9.93 18.26
CA ARG A 781 17.09 -9.58 19.56
C ARG A 781 16.75 -8.09 19.65
N THR A 782 17.63 -7.22 19.15
CA THR A 782 17.44 -5.77 19.19
C THR A 782 16.25 -5.35 18.33
N VAL A 783 16.18 -5.84 17.07
CA VAL A 783 15.06 -5.55 16.16
C VAL A 783 13.76 -6.11 16.72
N LEU A 784 13.71 -7.36 17.12
CA LEU A 784 12.49 -7.97 17.65
C LEU A 784 11.98 -7.25 18.90
N ARG A 785 12.88 -6.87 19.82
CA ARG A 785 12.52 -6.09 20.99
C ARG A 785 11.93 -4.74 20.60
N GLN A 786 12.54 -4.06 19.65
CA GLN A 786 12.02 -2.78 19.14
C GLN A 786 10.67 -2.97 18.46
N SER A 787 10.54 -3.96 17.58
CA SER A 787 9.30 -4.26 16.85
C SER A 787 8.11 -4.49 17.79
N VAL A 788 8.28 -5.28 18.84
CA VAL A 788 7.18 -5.52 19.80
C VAL A 788 6.84 -4.29 20.63
N LEU A 789 7.79 -3.38 20.88
CA LEU A 789 7.56 -2.17 21.65
C LEU A 789 6.99 -1.02 20.80
N SER A 790 7.33 -0.95 19.51
CA SER A 790 6.86 0.09 18.59
C SER A 790 5.50 -0.23 17.98
N ASN A 791 5.12 -1.49 17.86
CA ASN A 791 3.87 -1.93 17.24
C ASN A 791 2.64 -1.63 18.11
N LYS A 792 2.32 -0.35 18.25
CA LYS A 792 1.17 0.13 19.01
C LYS A 792 0.06 0.59 18.07
N PRO A 793 -1.18 0.17 18.29
CA PRO A 793 -2.32 0.71 17.54
C PRO A 793 -2.57 2.17 17.96
N THR A 794 -3.18 2.93 17.08
CA THR A 794 -3.82 4.18 17.46
C THR A 794 -4.97 3.89 18.44
N PHE A 795 -5.50 4.94 19.10
CA PHE A 795 -6.67 4.78 19.96
C PHE A 795 -7.86 4.14 19.21
N ARG A 796 -8.01 4.39 17.91
CA ARG A 796 -9.09 3.82 17.09
C ARG A 796 -8.98 2.29 16.85
N GLY A 797 -7.75 1.77 16.80
CA GLY A 797 -7.49 0.35 16.66
C GLY A 797 -7.27 -0.41 17.98
N LYS A 798 -7.29 0.28 19.10
CA LYS A 798 -6.86 -0.26 20.40
C LYS A 798 -7.78 -1.39 20.90
N SER A 799 -9.09 -1.21 20.82
CA SER A 799 -10.05 -2.24 21.22
C SER A 799 -10.04 -3.45 20.30
N GLN A 800 -9.83 -3.25 19.00
CA GLN A 800 -9.66 -4.35 18.02
C GLN A 800 -8.35 -5.12 18.28
N ARG A 801 -7.27 -4.45 18.68
CA ARG A 801 -6.01 -5.10 19.12
C ARG A 801 -6.23 -5.95 20.38
N LEU A 802 -7.02 -5.45 21.31
CA LEU A 802 -7.39 -6.20 22.53
C LEU A 802 -8.10 -7.50 22.17
N THR A 803 -9.18 -7.46 21.36
CA THR A 803 -9.94 -8.66 20.99
C THR A 803 -9.11 -9.64 20.17
N ALA A 804 -8.27 -9.15 19.25
CA ALA A 804 -7.33 -9.99 18.51
C ALA A 804 -6.31 -10.70 19.44
N ASN A 805 -5.78 -10.01 20.44
CA ASN A 805 -4.89 -10.59 21.43
C ASN A 805 -5.59 -11.65 22.27
N MET A 806 -6.86 -11.45 22.62
CA MET A 806 -7.68 -12.45 23.36
C MET A 806 -7.87 -13.73 22.53
N LEU A 807 -8.10 -13.64 21.21
CA LEU A 807 -8.18 -14.81 20.31
C LEU A 807 -6.86 -15.59 20.26
N LEU A 808 -5.73 -14.93 20.43
CA LEU A 808 -4.41 -15.55 20.52
C LEU A 808 -4.10 -16.12 21.93
N GLY A 809 -4.99 -15.89 22.92
CA GLY A 809 -4.82 -16.37 24.28
C GLY A 809 -4.06 -15.42 25.23
N TYR A 810 -3.79 -14.17 24.81
CA TYR A 810 -3.19 -13.15 25.68
C TYR A 810 -4.25 -12.45 26.53
N LYS A 811 -3.89 -12.20 27.78
CA LYS A 811 -4.71 -11.42 28.74
C LYS A 811 -4.18 -10.02 29.01
N VAL A 812 -2.99 -9.74 28.52
CA VAL A 812 -2.24 -8.48 28.67
C VAL A 812 -1.62 -8.12 27.33
N ASP A 813 -0.98 -6.96 27.24
CA ASP A 813 -0.17 -6.67 26.05
C ASP A 813 0.89 -7.76 25.85
N PRO A 814 0.89 -8.44 24.67
CA PRO A 814 1.89 -9.47 24.35
C PRO A 814 3.33 -9.00 24.52
N ALA A 815 3.61 -7.73 24.24
CA ALA A 815 4.94 -7.15 24.37
C ALA A 815 5.54 -7.31 25.79
N MET A 816 4.70 -7.29 26.84
CA MET A 816 5.14 -7.50 28.24
C MET A 816 5.80 -8.87 28.45
N LEU A 817 5.34 -9.89 27.75
CA LEU A 817 5.89 -11.26 27.80
C LEU A 817 7.02 -11.43 26.78
N GLN A 818 6.80 -10.98 25.56
CA GLN A 818 7.71 -11.16 24.44
C GLN A 818 9.05 -10.47 24.65
N VAL A 819 9.11 -9.26 25.20
CA VAL A 819 10.38 -8.56 25.50
C VAL A 819 11.28 -9.40 26.40
N ARG A 820 10.72 -10.02 27.43
CA ARG A 820 11.47 -10.92 28.33
C ARG A 820 11.96 -12.17 27.60
N ASP A 821 11.12 -12.77 26.78
CA ASP A 821 11.43 -14.03 26.09
C ASP A 821 12.43 -13.77 24.95
N ILE A 822 12.36 -12.64 24.25
CA ILE A 822 13.33 -12.20 23.24
C ILE A 822 14.75 -12.07 23.84
N GLN A 823 14.88 -11.53 25.06
CA GLN A 823 16.18 -11.43 25.72
C GLN A 823 16.87 -12.78 25.95
N ARG A 824 16.12 -13.88 26.02
CA ARG A 824 16.59 -15.24 26.23
C ARG A 824 16.85 -16.01 24.96
N LEU A 825 16.47 -15.47 23.81
CA LEU A 825 16.68 -16.13 22.52
C LEU A 825 18.18 -16.34 22.26
N THR A 826 18.49 -17.53 21.78
CA THR A 826 19.82 -17.92 21.27
C THR A 826 19.68 -18.36 19.82
N PHE A 827 20.80 -18.47 19.11
CA PHE A 827 20.78 -19.01 17.75
C PHE A 827 20.29 -20.45 17.70
N ASP A 828 20.51 -21.24 18.77
CA ASP A 828 19.97 -22.60 18.87
C ASP A 828 18.45 -22.65 18.83
N ASN A 829 17.73 -21.60 19.27
CA ASN A 829 16.28 -21.51 19.13
C ASN A 829 15.88 -21.39 17.65
N VAL A 830 16.59 -20.57 16.87
CA VAL A 830 16.38 -20.41 15.42
C VAL A 830 16.69 -21.71 14.69
N LEU A 831 17.82 -22.35 15.02
CA LEU A 831 18.25 -23.60 14.42
C LEU A 831 17.27 -24.75 14.74
N SER A 832 16.88 -24.90 16.01
CA SER A 832 15.91 -25.93 16.43
C SER A 832 14.56 -25.72 15.77
N PHE A 833 14.11 -24.46 15.62
CA PHE A 833 12.87 -24.14 14.91
C PHE A 833 12.97 -24.53 13.43
N TYR A 834 14.06 -24.19 12.74
CA TYR A 834 14.32 -24.59 11.36
C TYR A 834 14.31 -26.11 11.20
N GLU A 835 15.05 -26.84 12.04
CA GLU A 835 15.13 -28.31 11.96
C GLU A 835 13.79 -29.01 12.18
N GLN A 836 12.93 -28.46 13.04
CA GLN A 836 11.62 -29.03 13.36
C GLN A 836 10.52 -28.65 12.37
N ARG A 837 10.57 -27.45 11.81
CA ARG A 837 9.45 -26.84 11.07
C ARG A 837 9.68 -26.66 9.56
N VAL A 838 10.95 -26.71 9.11
CA VAL A 838 11.31 -26.42 7.71
C VAL A 838 12.07 -27.59 7.09
N LYS A 839 13.19 -27.99 7.70
CA LYS A 839 14.09 -28.99 7.14
C LYS A 839 13.41 -30.34 6.92
N GLY A 840 13.47 -30.82 5.66
CA GLY A 840 12.92 -32.13 5.28
C GLY A 840 11.38 -32.22 5.33
N LYS A 841 10.69 -31.10 5.47
CA LYS A 841 9.22 -31.07 5.37
C LYS A 841 8.78 -31.18 3.91
N PRO A 842 7.64 -31.81 3.63
CA PRO A 842 7.04 -31.76 2.31
C PRO A 842 6.80 -30.31 1.85
N ILE A 843 7.13 -30.03 0.59
CA ILE A 843 7.01 -28.70 0.00
C ILE A 843 6.19 -28.72 -1.28
N THR A 844 5.36 -27.71 -1.44
CA THR A 844 4.73 -27.43 -2.73
C THR A 844 5.39 -26.20 -3.35
N ILE A 845 5.81 -26.33 -4.61
CA ILE A 845 6.34 -25.21 -5.41
C ILE A 845 5.29 -24.88 -6.47
N LEU A 846 4.87 -23.62 -6.49
CA LEU A 846 4.03 -23.08 -7.56
C LEU A 846 4.88 -22.16 -8.44
N ILE A 847 4.92 -22.42 -9.72
CA ILE A 847 5.63 -21.61 -10.72
C ILE A 847 4.63 -21.05 -11.71
N MET A 848 4.67 -19.75 -11.95
CA MET A 848 3.92 -19.10 -13.03
C MET A 848 4.88 -18.31 -13.91
N GLY A 849 4.84 -18.52 -15.21
CA GLY A 849 5.74 -17.83 -16.14
C GLY A 849 5.76 -18.40 -17.54
N ASP A 850 6.71 -17.93 -18.38
CA ASP A 850 6.87 -18.37 -19.76
C ASP A 850 7.19 -19.88 -19.83
N PRO A 851 6.45 -20.70 -20.61
CA PRO A 851 6.69 -22.13 -20.73
C PRO A 851 8.00 -22.50 -21.43
N LYS A 852 8.76 -21.53 -21.95
CA LYS A 852 10.09 -21.71 -22.52
C LYS A 852 11.21 -21.56 -21.50
N LEU A 853 10.91 -21.74 -20.25
CA LEU A 853 11.84 -21.71 -19.11
C LEU A 853 12.97 -22.73 -19.25
#